data_8f3ffafdc810e0949df040dc0ca9e11e
#
_entry.id   8f3ffafdc810e0949df040dc0ca9e11e
#
_cell.length_a   1.000
_cell.length_b   1.000
_cell.length_c   1.000
_cell.angle_alpha   90.00
_cell.angle_beta   90.00
_cell.angle_gamma   90.00
#
_symmetry.space_group_name_H-M   'P 1'
#
loop_
_entity.id
_entity.type
_entity.pdbx_description
1 polymer ?
#
loop_
_entity_poly.entity_id
_entity_poly.type
_entity_poly.pdbx_seq_one_letter_code
_entity_poly.pdbx_strand_id
1 'polypeptide(L)'
;MAQYSNLHRPDVDFVWNITDIVLRDTFKKSEIGDVILPFVLLRRIDCILEPVNKNVRNQYNQLKDKITMDKLDPALRKIAGHKFYNISRHSLMSLLDDAKNISMNFSNYMSGFNSEVTTIFKNFHFNKVVVRLTRNNLLYRMIQEITQLDFSLEAVDNHDMGYIFEELIRIANDQSNEQAGEHFTPRDVIRMMSAILFTPDADSLRHSGIIRSIYDPACGTGGMVNVGKRYILEEICKDSEKPTIVTYGQELNEQSYAIAKSEALVSGENDDNIKLGNSFTQDQFATKRFHYIMANPPYGVTWKKDQEFIINESLNPDGRFTAGTPRTSDGQLLFVQHMLSKMESDGSRVGVVTNGSPLFSGGAGSGESNIRKWMIENDWLECIIALPKDLFYNTGIYTYIWFFTNKKKVERIGKVQLINAVDFCTPRSKSLGNKRNDILEEHIQKVLQIYLDFEENEFCKIMPNSDFGQYELTIEQPMRDEDGNLVKRAGKKVPDTKKRDTEKVPLDCNVKQYFAEEVLPHIDPESWIDFARTRTSYAINFIEYFYKYENDIDLNTLKETIQSKEHAIFKLVNSIFDDDQMENYKANKDSNILWLDKIPSHWHEEKLKHISTCNDEVLPEDTPDSELIHYVEISDVDSVSGIKNHTDYTFGDAPSRARRITRKNDVIISTVRTYLKAIATVKEDGLIVSTRFAVIRPTKVNQKFLAYSLLNDDFLGEVISKSVGVSYPAINSTDLIEIKLPMPPKEEQEAIASYLDIKVGQIDSAIEKMEQALENLKSYKSALITEAVTGKIDLRDWKPKEEKV
;
A
#
# COMPACT_ATOMS: atom_id res chain seq x y z
N MET A 1 14.81 14.00 -9.75
CA MET A 1 14.78 13.46 -8.39
C MET A 1 15.99 12.61 -8.03
N ALA A 2 16.44 11.67 -8.87
CA ALA A 2 17.61 10.84 -8.54
C ALA A 2 18.92 11.61 -8.30
N GLN A 3 19.06 12.82 -8.80
CA GLN A 3 20.29 13.61 -8.70
C GLN A 3 20.44 14.34 -7.35
N TYR A 4 19.32 14.78 -6.73
CA TYR A 4 19.31 15.48 -5.45
C TYR A 4 19.25 14.51 -4.23
N SER A 5 18.55 13.39 -4.36
CA SER A 5 18.51 12.37 -3.31
C SER A 5 19.87 11.73 -3.02
N ASN A 6 20.81 11.81 -3.95
CA ASN A 6 22.15 11.28 -3.77
C ASN A 6 23.14 12.28 -3.13
N LEU A 7 22.89 13.60 -3.18
CA LEU A 7 23.81 14.61 -2.61
C LEU A 7 23.77 14.62 -1.07
N HIS A 8 22.60 14.41 -0.44
CA HIS A 8 22.42 14.45 1.01
C HIS A 8 22.10 13.09 1.64
N ARG A 9 22.17 11.99 0.86
CA ARG A 9 22.00 10.64 1.36
C ARG A 9 22.94 10.30 2.53
N PRO A 10 24.21 10.75 2.54
CA PRO A 10 25.09 10.54 3.69
C PRO A 10 24.57 11.14 5.00
N ASP A 11 23.92 12.32 4.95
CA ASP A 11 23.39 12.98 6.15
C ASP A 11 22.18 12.22 6.70
N VAL A 12 21.30 11.74 5.82
CA VAL A 12 20.16 10.90 6.20
C VAL A 12 20.62 9.57 6.77
N ASP A 13 21.55 8.91 6.11
CA ASP A 13 22.13 7.64 6.54
C ASP A 13 22.86 7.78 7.88
N PHE A 14 23.59 8.88 8.08
CA PHE A 14 24.24 9.19 9.35
C PHE A 14 23.21 9.38 10.48
N VAL A 15 22.16 10.17 10.25
CA VAL A 15 21.08 10.35 11.24
C VAL A 15 20.46 9.02 11.62
N TRP A 16 20.24 8.12 10.66
CA TRP A 16 19.68 6.80 10.94
C TRP A 16 20.67 5.87 11.63
N ASN A 17 21.96 5.98 11.36
CA ASN A 17 23.00 5.24 12.11
C ASN A 17 23.02 5.60 13.61
N ILE A 18 22.63 6.83 13.98
CA ILE A 18 22.44 7.20 15.40
C ILE A 18 21.42 6.28 16.07
N THR A 19 20.41 5.80 15.36
CA THR A 19 19.40 4.87 15.89
C THR A 19 20.03 3.56 16.38
N ASP A 20 20.92 2.99 15.60
CA ASP A 20 21.59 1.73 15.95
C ASP A 20 22.64 1.93 17.05
N ILE A 21 23.31 3.07 17.05
CA ILE A 21 24.37 3.39 17.99
C ILE A 21 23.82 3.78 19.37
N VAL A 22 22.70 4.52 19.42
CA VAL A 22 22.20 5.16 20.65
C VAL A 22 20.86 4.60 21.13
N LEU A 23 19.95 4.25 20.22
CA LEU A 23 18.53 4.05 20.55
C LEU A 23 18.06 2.59 20.56
N ARG A 24 18.80 1.68 19.89
CA ARG A 24 18.37 0.32 19.55
C ARG A 24 17.75 -0.49 20.70
N ASP A 25 18.34 -0.43 21.88
CA ASP A 25 17.91 -1.26 23.03
C ASP A 25 16.93 -0.52 23.97
N THR A 26 16.74 0.80 23.74
CA THR A 26 15.97 1.67 24.63
C THR A 26 14.62 2.06 24.03
N PHE A 27 14.53 2.20 22.73
CA PHE A 27 13.33 2.63 22.02
C PHE A 27 12.89 1.56 21.03
N LYS A 28 11.58 1.39 20.86
CA LYS A 28 11.02 0.54 19.81
C LYS A 28 11.27 1.21 18.45
N LYS A 29 11.31 0.41 17.38
CA LYS A 29 11.44 0.95 16.01
C LYS A 29 10.38 2.00 15.69
N SER A 30 9.15 1.80 16.14
CA SER A 30 8.04 2.76 15.98
C SER A 30 8.21 4.08 16.75
N GLU A 31 9.07 4.12 17.77
CA GLU A 31 9.30 5.33 18.58
C GLU A 31 10.53 6.13 18.11
N ILE A 32 11.31 5.59 17.17
CA ILE A 32 12.58 6.19 16.74
C ILE A 32 12.35 7.57 16.10
N GLY A 33 11.33 7.69 15.24
CA GLY A 33 10.97 8.96 14.63
C GLY A 33 10.69 10.06 15.64
N ASP A 34 10.01 9.74 16.75
CA ASP A 34 9.68 10.66 17.84
C ASP A 34 10.93 11.17 18.58
N VAL A 35 12.03 10.42 18.50
CA VAL A 35 13.32 10.82 19.06
C VAL A 35 14.15 11.63 18.08
N ILE A 36 14.31 11.11 16.86
CA ILE A 36 15.23 11.64 15.85
C ILE A 36 14.76 13.00 15.31
N LEU A 37 13.49 13.12 14.91
CA LEU A 37 12.98 14.31 14.26
C LEU A 37 13.15 15.58 15.14
N PRO A 38 12.77 15.58 16.44
CA PRO A 38 13.01 16.76 17.28
C PRO A 38 14.50 17.05 17.52
N PHE A 39 15.40 16.05 17.56
CA PHE A 39 16.83 16.33 17.69
C PHE A 39 17.43 16.92 16.41
N VAL A 40 17.00 16.48 15.23
CA VAL A 40 17.40 17.07 13.94
C VAL A 40 16.91 18.51 13.83
N LEU A 41 15.65 18.77 14.19
CA LEU A 41 15.09 20.13 14.28
C LEU A 41 15.92 21.00 15.23
N LEU A 42 16.20 20.48 16.43
CA LEU A 42 16.97 21.19 17.44
C LEU A 42 18.37 21.53 16.94
N ARG A 43 19.04 20.60 16.26
CA ARG A 43 20.37 20.83 15.68
C ARG A 43 20.33 21.88 14.57
N ARG A 44 19.33 21.83 13.66
CA ARG A 44 19.15 22.87 12.64
C ARG A 44 18.98 24.25 13.25
N ILE A 45 18.09 24.40 14.25
CA ILE A 45 17.86 25.66 14.95
C ILE A 45 19.13 26.13 15.65
N ASP A 46 19.87 25.23 16.32
CA ASP A 46 21.12 25.56 17.01
C ASP A 46 22.18 26.11 16.04
N CYS A 47 22.38 25.45 14.89
CA CYS A 47 23.30 25.89 13.84
C CYS A 47 22.92 27.27 13.26
N ILE A 48 21.65 27.49 12.98
CA ILE A 48 21.15 28.78 12.46
C ILE A 48 21.37 29.91 13.46
N LEU A 49 21.19 29.64 14.75
CA LEU A 49 21.33 30.66 15.81
C LEU A 49 22.76 30.89 16.26
N GLU A 50 23.70 29.98 16.00
CA GLU A 50 25.07 30.05 16.50
C GLU A 50 25.75 31.40 16.21
N PRO A 51 25.71 31.97 14.98
CA PRO A 51 26.33 33.26 14.67
C PRO A 51 25.76 34.45 15.44
N VAL A 52 24.47 34.38 15.80
CA VAL A 52 23.72 35.52 16.38
C VAL A 52 23.45 35.40 17.89
N ASN A 53 23.62 34.20 18.46
CA ASN A 53 23.29 33.92 19.87
C ASN A 53 23.96 34.88 20.88
N LYS A 54 25.19 35.26 20.65
CA LYS A 54 25.93 36.22 21.52
C LYS A 54 25.23 37.59 21.56
N ASN A 55 24.76 38.07 20.43
CA ASN A 55 24.08 39.35 20.28
C ASN A 55 22.70 39.33 20.93
N VAL A 56 21.95 38.25 20.72
CA VAL A 56 20.65 38.01 21.34
C VAL A 56 20.76 38.02 22.87
N ARG A 57 21.70 37.27 23.42
CA ARG A 57 21.96 37.22 24.88
C ARG A 57 22.39 38.54 25.46
N ASN A 58 23.27 39.27 24.78
CA ASN A 58 23.69 40.60 25.22
C ASN A 58 22.50 41.55 25.31
N GLN A 59 21.65 41.59 24.31
CA GLN A 59 20.45 42.44 24.32
C GLN A 59 19.46 42.01 25.40
N TYR A 60 19.23 40.71 25.56
CA TYR A 60 18.40 40.17 26.63
C TYR A 60 18.89 40.59 27.98
N ASN A 61 20.16 40.42 28.30
CA ASN A 61 20.75 40.79 29.59
C ASN A 61 20.70 42.29 29.87
N GLN A 62 20.77 43.15 28.86
CA GLN A 62 20.66 44.61 29.01
C GLN A 62 19.23 45.07 29.28
N LEU A 63 18.22 44.35 28.83
CA LEU A 63 16.82 44.80 28.82
C LEU A 63 15.88 43.98 29.70
N LYS A 64 16.22 42.75 30.12
CA LYS A 64 15.36 41.82 30.87
C LYS A 64 14.78 42.44 32.18
N ASP A 65 15.54 43.35 32.84
CA ASP A 65 15.10 43.98 34.07
C ASP A 65 14.41 45.33 33.82
N LYS A 66 14.32 45.79 32.55
CA LYS A 66 13.79 47.13 32.18
C LYS A 66 12.45 47.05 31.46
N ILE A 67 12.20 46.00 30.71
CA ILE A 67 10.98 45.83 29.92
C ILE A 67 10.45 44.38 30.04
N THR A 68 9.13 44.25 29.88
CA THR A 68 8.47 42.92 29.90
C THR A 68 8.87 42.09 28.69
N MET A 69 8.78 40.77 28.83
CA MET A 69 9.15 39.83 27.79
C MET A 69 8.36 40.06 26.48
N ASP A 70 7.08 40.39 26.57
CA ASP A 70 6.23 40.69 25.40
C ASP A 70 6.75 41.86 24.55
N LYS A 71 7.39 42.85 25.17
CA LYS A 71 8.00 44.01 24.47
C LYS A 71 9.42 43.71 24.02
N LEU A 72 10.10 42.75 24.68
CA LEU A 72 11.46 42.34 24.35
C LEU A 72 11.49 41.35 23.19
N ASP A 73 10.50 40.46 23.08
CA ASP A 73 10.43 39.42 22.06
C ASP A 73 10.61 39.93 20.61
N PRO A 74 9.90 40.97 20.13
CA PRO A 74 10.11 41.50 18.78
C PRO A 74 11.53 42.03 18.55
N ALA A 75 12.18 42.61 19.58
CA ALA A 75 13.54 43.13 19.49
C ALA A 75 14.56 41.96 19.38
N LEU A 76 14.35 40.88 20.14
CA LEU A 76 15.20 39.67 20.07
C LEU A 76 15.07 38.94 18.74
N ARG A 77 13.86 38.79 18.19
CA ARG A 77 13.62 38.27 16.85
C ARG A 77 14.33 39.10 15.77
N LYS A 78 14.27 40.43 15.88
CA LYS A 78 14.95 41.31 14.91
C LYS A 78 16.48 41.15 14.96
N ILE A 79 17.07 40.94 16.12
CA ILE A 79 18.51 40.70 16.30
C ILE A 79 18.87 39.29 15.82
N ALA A 80 18.05 38.29 16.10
CA ALA A 80 18.24 36.92 15.60
C ALA A 80 18.12 36.82 14.08
N GLY A 81 17.40 37.78 13.46
CA GLY A 81 17.08 37.71 12.01
C GLY A 81 16.08 36.61 11.67
N HIS A 82 15.50 35.95 12.68
CA HIS A 82 14.59 34.81 12.55
C HIS A 82 13.38 34.97 13.47
N LYS A 83 12.30 34.20 13.21
CA LYS A 83 11.14 34.14 14.10
C LYS A 83 11.46 33.50 15.46
N PHE A 84 12.58 32.82 15.57
CA PHE A 84 13.03 32.12 16.77
C PHE A 84 14.39 32.64 17.27
N TYR A 85 14.62 32.51 18.57
CA TYR A 85 15.87 32.83 19.23
C TYR A 85 16.05 31.98 20.50
N ASN A 86 17.28 31.97 21.05
CA ASN A 86 17.59 31.35 22.33
C ASN A 86 18.37 32.33 23.22
N ILE A 87 17.91 32.54 24.47
CA ILE A 87 18.55 33.40 25.48
C ILE A 87 19.50 32.63 26.41
N SER A 88 19.56 31.27 26.28
CA SER A 88 20.43 30.43 27.10
C SER A 88 21.91 30.74 26.85
N ARG A 89 22.72 30.51 27.85
CA ARG A 89 24.19 30.54 27.72
C ARG A 89 24.76 29.31 27.02
N HIS A 90 24.00 28.26 26.94
CA HIS A 90 24.42 27.00 26.33
C HIS A 90 24.05 26.94 24.83
N SER A 91 24.86 26.24 24.06
CA SER A 91 24.57 25.70 22.77
C SER A 91 24.63 24.16 22.86
N LEU A 92 24.15 23.42 21.87
CA LEU A 92 24.27 21.95 21.90
C LEU A 92 25.73 21.49 22.08
N MET A 93 26.66 22.13 21.40
CA MET A 93 28.09 21.84 21.52
C MET A 93 28.60 22.10 22.95
N SER A 94 28.30 23.25 23.53
CA SER A 94 28.79 23.61 24.87
C SER A 94 28.17 22.76 26.01
N LEU A 95 27.07 22.05 25.75
CA LEU A 95 26.51 21.08 26.70
C LEU A 95 27.43 19.88 26.95
N LEU A 96 28.27 19.54 25.97
CA LEU A 96 29.21 18.43 26.08
C LEU A 96 30.38 18.70 27.01
N ASP A 97 30.64 19.98 27.34
CA ASP A 97 31.73 20.37 28.24
C ASP A 97 31.46 19.99 29.72
N ASP A 98 30.18 19.71 30.06
CA ASP A 98 29.77 19.38 31.45
C ASP A 98 28.87 18.15 31.46
N ALA A 99 29.44 16.98 31.19
CA ALA A 99 28.74 15.70 31.14
C ALA A 99 27.98 15.34 32.44
N LYS A 100 28.49 15.82 33.61
CA LYS A 100 27.91 15.53 34.92
C LYS A 100 26.54 16.22 35.11
N ASN A 101 26.38 17.42 34.58
CA ASN A 101 25.16 18.23 34.71
C ASN A 101 24.39 18.32 33.40
N ILE A 102 24.63 17.38 32.44
CA ILE A 102 24.08 17.45 31.09
C ILE A 102 22.56 17.63 31.07
N SER A 103 21.83 16.92 31.92
CA SER A 103 20.36 16.99 31.99
C SER A 103 19.85 18.38 32.44
N MET A 104 20.50 18.95 33.46
CA MET A 104 20.14 20.26 33.97
C MET A 104 20.50 21.36 32.94
N ASN A 105 21.70 21.28 32.36
CA ASN A 105 22.15 22.22 31.35
C ASN A 105 21.31 22.15 30.08
N PHE A 106 20.88 20.95 29.67
CA PHE A 106 19.98 20.75 28.54
C PHE A 106 18.60 21.38 28.83
N SER A 107 18.05 21.16 30.02
CA SER A 107 16.79 21.80 30.44
C SER A 107 16.88 23.33 30.38
N ASN A 108 17.98 23.89 30.87
CA ASN A 108 18.25 25.34 30.78
C ASN A 108 18.38 25.83 29.33
N TYR A 109 19.00 25.03 28.48
CA TYR A 109 19.12 25.33 27.05
C TYR A 109 17.74 25.36 26.38
N MET A 110 16.90 24.35 26.62
CA MET A 110 15.55 24.27 26.08
C MET A 110 14.63 25.39 26.58
N SER A 111 14.73 25.76 27.84
CA SER A 111 13.94 26.86 28.41
C SER A 111 14.35 28.24 27.90
N GLY A 112 15.50 28.37 27.26
CA GLY A 112 15.96 29.61 26.66
C GLY A 112 15.32 29.96 25.30
N PHE A 113 14.62 29.03 24.67
CA PHE A 113 13.91 29.29 23.42
C PHE A 113 12.63 30.13 23.64
N ASN A 114 12.23 30.86 22.61
CA ASN A 114 10.95 31.56 22.60
C ASN A 114 9.75 30.60 22.56
N SER A 115 8.54 31.15 22.75
CA SER A 115 7.30 30.38 22.88
C SER A 115 6.97 29.52 21.65
N GLU A 116 7.32 29.96 20.46
CA GLU A 116 7.06 29.18 19.21
C GLU A 116 7.83 27.89 19.21
N VAL A 117 9.14 27.96 19.42
CA VAL A 117 10.00 26.77 19.45
C VAL A 117 9.63 25.84 20.59
N THR A 118 9.39 26.39 21.79
CA THR A 118 8.99 25.60 22.96
C THR A 118 7.65 24.89 22.74
N THR A 119 6.69 25.52 22.04
CA THR A 119 5.41 24.90 21.69
C THR A 119 5.58 23.72 20.73
N ILE A 120 6.44 23.85 19.72
CA ILE A 120 6.75 22.75 18.79
C ILE A 120 7.30 21.54 19.57
N PHE A 121 8.32 21.75 20.43
CA PHE A 121 8.90 20.66 21.22
C PHE A 121 7.93 20.07 22.25
N LYS A 122 7.00 20.86 22.79
CA LYS A 122 5.92 20.37 23.64
C LYS A 122 5.00 19.41 22.86
N ASN A 123 4.61 19.76 21.65
CA ASN A 123 3.75 18.94 20.78
C ASN A 123 4.44 17.65 20.32
N PHE A 124 5.77 17.66 20.17
CA PHE A 124 6.56 16.42 20.01
C PHE A 124 6.61 15.55 21.28
N HIS A 125 6.04 16.00 22.41
CA HIS A 125 6.25 15.35 23.70
C HIS A 125 7.73 15.18 24.07
N PHE A 126 8.59 16.04 23.55
CA PHE A 126 10.05 15.92 23.60
C PHE A 126 10.59 15.76 25.02
N ASN A 127 9.96 16.37 26.02
CA ASN A 127 10.33 16.21 27.43
C ASN A 127 10.29 14.74 27.89
N LYS A 128 9.35 13.92 27.41
CA LYS A 128 9.27 12.49 27.73
C LYS A 128 10.48 11.75 27.16
N VAL A 129 10.87 12.09 25.94
CA VAL A 129 12.05 11.53 25.25
C VAL A 129 13.31 11.87 26.03
N VAL A 130 13.52 13.15 26.38
CA VAL A 130 14.69 13.61 27.14
C VAL A 130 14.81 12.92 28.49
N VAL A 131 13.69 12.80 29.22
CA VAL A 131 13.66 12.09 30.52
C VAL A 131 14.06 10.63 30.34
N ARG A 132 13.58 9.96 29.29
CA ARG A 132 13.92 8.56 29.01
C ARG A 132 15.38 8.37 28.62
N LEU A 133 15.93 9.26 27.79
CA LEU A 133 17.36 9.29 27.44
C LEU A 133 18.23 9.53 28.68
N THR A 134 17.83 10.47 29.55
CA THR A 134 18.56 10.76 30.79
C THR A 134 18.59 9.56 31.73
N ARG A 135 17.46 8.91 31.94
CA ARG A 135 17.36 7.71 32.82
C ARG A 135 18.24 6.56 32.36
N ASN A 136 18.44 6.44 31.04
CA ASN A 136 19.27 5.39 30.46
C ASN A 136 20.72 5.85 30.16
N ASN A 137 21.14 7.03 30.66
CA ASN A 137 22.46 7.63 30.44
C ASN A 137 22.82 7.82 28.95
N LEU A 138 21.84 8.02 28.09
CA LEU A 138 22.00 8.16 26.63
C LEU A 138 21.97 9.62 26.15
N LEU A 139 21.51 10.58 26.98
CA LEU A 139 21.34 11.98 26.56
C LEU A 139 22.66 12.61 26.10
N TYR A 140 23.78 12.38 26.81
CA TYR A 140 25.10 12.89 26.45
C TYR A 140 25.49 12.38 25.06
N ARG A 141 25.42 11.04 24.88
CA ARG A 141 25.78 10.40 23.61
C ARG A 141 24.89 10.86 22.46
N MET A 142 23.58 11.02 22.68
CA MET A 142 22.67 11.54 21.67
C MET A 142 23.03 12.96 21.23
N ILE A 143 23.38 13.84 22.16
CA ILE A 143 23.86 15.20 21.84
C ILE A 143 25.22 15.13 21.13
N GLN A 144 26.11 14.27 21.55
CA GLN A 144 27.40 14.09 20.93
C GLN A 144 27.30 13.67 19.47
N GLU A 145 26.45 12.69 19.16
CA GLU A 145 26.25 12.22 17.79
C GLU A 145 25.57 13.30 16.92
N ILE A 146 24.48 13.90 17.40
CA ILE A 146 23.74 14.90 16.58
C ILE A 146 24.58 16.16 16.31
N THR A 147 25.52 16.52 17.18
CA THR A 147 26.39 17.71 17.00
C THR A 147 27.46 17.50 15.94
N GLN A 148 27.70 16.28 15.48
CA GLN A 148 28.59 16.02 14.34
C GLN A 148 28.02 16.52 13.01
N LEU A 149 26.69 16.68 12.92
CA LEU A 149 26.03 17.22 11.74
C LEU A 149 26.17 18.74 11.67
N ASP A 150 26.58 19.23 10.52
CA ASP A 150 26.56 20.65 10.21
C ASP A 150 25.31 20.98 9.38
N PHE A 151 24.29 21.48 10.07
CA PHE A 151 23.06 21.96 9.47
C PHE A 151 22.98 23.50 9.45
N SER A 152 24.12 24.19 9.30
CA SER A 152 24.14 25.62 9.05
C SER A 152 23.53 25.96 7.66
N LEU A 153 23.15 27.24 7.47
CA LEU A 153 22.63 27.71 6.18
C LEU A 153 23.67 27.68 5.06
N GLU A 154 24.95 27.64 5.42
CA GLU A 154 26.07 27.56 4.50
C GLU A 154 26.33 26.12 4.03
N ALA A 155 26.15 25.14 4.91
CA ALA A 155 26.35 23.72 4.61
C ALA A 155 25.13 23.08 3.95
N VAL A 156 23.93 23.41 4.44
CA VAL A 156 22.65 22.87 3.97
C VAL A 156 21.66 24.02 3.86
N ASP A 157 21.26 24.39 2.67
CA ASP A 157 20.27 25.43 2.48
C ASP A 157 18.85 25.01 2.97
N ASN A 158 17.90 25.94 2.94
CA ASN A 158 16.54 25.65 3.42
C ASN A 158 15.81 24.61 2.56
N HIS A 159 16.07 24.59 1.26
CA HIS A 159 15.46 23.65 0.33
C HIS A 159 16.00 22.23 0.56
N ASP A 160 17.30 22.09 0.68
CA ASP A 160 17.96 20.82 0.95
C ASP A 160 17.61 20.27 2.33
N MET A 161 17.50 21.14 3.35
CA MET A 161 17.03 20.75 4.67
C MET A 161 15.60 20.22 4.65
N GLY A 162 14.73 20.81 3.83
CA GLY A 162 13.37 20.29 3.59
C GLY A 162 13.40 18.86 3.02
N TYR A 163 14.29 18.56 2.08
CA TYR A 163 14.46 17.20 1.56
C TYR A 163 14.95 16.22 2.62
N ILE A 164 15.98 16.61 3.39
CA ILE A 164 16.51 15.75 4.47
C ILE A 164 15.40 15.44 5.47
N PHE A 165 14.69 16.46 5.91
CA PHE A 165 13.66 16.31 6.95
C PHE A 165 12.47 15.45 6.46
N GLU A 166 12.02 15.65 5.22
CA GLU A 166 10.98 14.84 4.60
C GLU A 166 11.41 13.37 4.44
N GLU A 167 12.68 13.11 4.07
CA GLU A 167 13.19 11.76 3.95
C GLU A 167 13.27 11.05 5.30
N LEU A 168 13.67 11.77 6.35
CA LEU A 168 13.66 11.27 7.73
C LEU A 168 12.24 10.94 8.20
N ILE A 169 11.25 11.79 7.88
CA ILE A 169 9.84 11.53 8.15
C ILE A 169 9.39 10.26 7.43
N ARG A 170 9.74 10.10 6.16
CA ARG A 170 9.40 8.92 5.37
C ARG A 170 9.92 7.64 6.00
N ILE A 171 11.21 7.61 6.35
CA ILE A 171 11.84 6.44 6.97
C ILE A 171 11.23 6.15 8.35
N ALA A 172 10.96 7.19 9.16
CA ALA A 172 10.29 7.05 10.44
C ALA A 172 8.90 6.39 10.30
N ASN A 173 8.12 6.83 9.33
CA ASN A 173 6.79 6.27 9.04
C ASN A 173 6.87 4.83 8.49
N ASP A 174 7.85 4.52 7.64
CA ASP A 174 8.09 3.15 7.15
C ASP A 174 8.41 2.17 8.29
N GLN A 175 9.05 2.65 9.36
CA GLN A 175 9.42 1.82 10.52
C GLN A 175 8.32 1.71 11.58
N SER A 176 7.40 2.70 11.66
CA SER A 176 6.42 2.75 12.75
C SER A 176 5.32 1.71 12.65
N ASN A 177 5.01 1.14 11.48
CA ASN A 177 3.95 0.13 11.29
C ASN A 177 2.63 0.47 12.02
N GLU A 178 2.36 1.76 12.27
CA GLU A 178 1.28 2.17 13.15
C GLU A 178 -0.10 2.12 12.48
N GLN A 179 -1.05 1.83 13.33
CA GLN A 179 -2.45 1.51 13.12
C GLN A 179 -3.15 2.36 12.05
N ALA A 180 -4.07 1.70 11.34
CA ALA A 180 -5.01 2.19 10.35
C ALA A 180 -5.75 3.51 10.76
N GLY A 181 -5.10 4.64 10.70
CA GLY A 181 -5.67 5.94 11.09
C GLY A 181 -4.81 7.15 10.75
N GLU A 182 -3.50 6.98 10.73
CA GLU A 182 -2.57 8.05 10.39
C GLU A 182 -1.85 7.68 9.09
N HIS A 183 -2.38 8.13 7.96
CA HIS A 183 -1.93 7.72 6.64
C HIS A 183 -0.93 8.72 6.07
N PHE A 184 0.34 8.35 6.05
CA PHE A 184 1.30 9.02 5.18
C PHE A 184 0.95 8.69 3.72
N THR A 185 0.72 9.72 2.91
CA THR A 185 0.42 9.52 1.49
C THR A 185 1.71 9.30 0.71
N PRO A 186 1.85 8.18 -0.03
CA PRO A 186 3.03 7.92 -0.84
C PRO A 186 3.29 9.02 -1.86
N ARG A 187 4.56 9.39 -2.05
CA ARG A 187 4.96 10.48 -2.97
C ARG A 187 4.54 10.26 -4.41
N ASP A 188 4.54 9.02 -4.88
CA ASP A 188 4.09 8.65 -6.22
C ASP A 188 2.60 8.99 -6.43
N VAL A 189 1.75 8.72 -5.44
CA VAL A 189 0.33 9.10 -5.45
C VAL A 189 0.17 10.62 -5.44
N ILE A 190 0.94 11.34 -4.60
CA ILE A 190 0.90 12.81 -4.54
C ILE A 190 1.35 13.40 -5.89
N ARG A 191 2.38 12.85 -6.52
CA ARG A 191 2.87 13.31 -7.83
C ARG A 191 1.81 13.11 -8.92
N MET A 192 1.14 11.95 -8.95
CA MET A 192 0.03 11.70 -9.88
C MET A 192 -1.10 12.72 -9.66
N MET A 193 -1.51 12.93 -8.40
CA MET A 193 -2.52 13.95 -8.09
C MET A 193 -2.08 15.34 -8.52
N SER A 194 -0.82 15.71 -8.25
CA SER A 194 -0.26 17.01 -8.64
C SER A 194 -0.22 17.21 -10.15
N ALA A 195 0.12 16.18 -10.91
CA ALA A 195 0.14 16.22 -12.36
C ALA A 195 -1.24 16.59 -12.94
N ILE A 196 -2.30 15.94 -12.47
CA ILE A 196 -3.67 16.19 -12.92
C ILE A 196 -4.20 17.54 -12.39
N LEU A 197 -3.83 17.91 -11.17
CA LEU A 197 -4.36 19.10 -10.51
C LEU A 197 -3.78 20.39 -11.12
N PHE A 198 -2.48 20.42 -11.41
CA PHE A 198 -1.78 21.65 -11.79
C PHE A 198 -1.51 21.81 -13.29
N THR A 199 -1.36 20.72 -14.06
CA THR A 199 -1.04 20.80 -15.49
C THR A 199 -2.08 21.56 -16.32
N PRO A 200 -3.41 21.49 -16.03
CA PRO A 200 -4.38 22.31 -16.77
C PRO A 200 -4.17 23.82 -16.66
N ASP A 201 -3.51 24.27 -15.61
CA ASP A 201 -3.23 25.69 -15.33
C ASP A 201 -1.76 26.05 -15.60
N ALA A 202 -0.99 25.16 -16.24
CA ALA A 202 0.45 25.32 -16.44
C ALA A 202 0.82 26.64 -17.12
N ASP A 203 0.05 27.08 -18.13
CA ASP A 203 0.33 28.35 -18.83
C ASP A 203 0.24 29.54 -17.88
N SER A 204 -0.76 29.59 -17.00
CA SER A 204 -0.90 30.64 -16.00
C SER A 204 0.19 30.60 -14.93
N LEU A 205 0.62 29.40 -14.55
CA LEU A 205 1.62 29.20 -13.50
C LEU A 205 3.05 29.58 -13.93
N ARG A 206 3.34 29.64 -15.23
CA ARG A 206 4.68 29.97 -15.79
C ARG A 206 4.98 31.46 -15.84
N HIS A 207 4.17 32.29 -15.21
CA HIS A 207 4.36 33.74 -15.18
C HIS A 207 4.79 34.22 -13.80
N SER A 208 5.75 35.18 -13.77
CA SER A 208 6.12 35.87 -12.53
C SER A 208 4.97 36.79 -12.05
N GLY A 209 4.96 37.05 -10.73
CA GLY A 209 3.94 37.89 -10.11
C GLY A 209 2.61 37.18 -9.82
N ILE A 210 2.45 35.95 -10.28
CA ILE A 210 1.29 35.10 -9.91
C ILE A 210 1.46 34.57 -8.49
N ILE A 211 0.42 34.74 -7.67
CA ILE A 211 0.35 34.15 -6.33
C ILE A 211 -0.74 33.09 -6.34
N ARG A 212 -0.40 31.89 -5.89
CA ARG A 212 -1.36 30.78 -5.75
C ARG A 212 -1.24 30.15 -4.36
N SER A 213 -2.36 29.70 -3.84
CA SER A 213 -2.44 29.02 -2.56
C SER A 213 -2.74 27.53 -2.74
N ILE A 214 -2.07 26.68 -1.95
CA ILE A 214 -2.38 25.25 -1.81
C ILE A 214 -2.81 25.00 -0.37
N TYR A 215 -3.92 24.31 -0.17
CA TYR A 215 -4.47 24.00 1.14
C TYR A 215 -4.74 22.49 1.32
N ASP A 216 -4.41 22.00 2.52
CA ASP A 216 -4.76 20.64 2.95
C ASP A 216 -5.45 20.71 4.33
N PRO A 217 -6.75 20.35 4.44
CA PRO A 217 -7.50 20.34 5.70
C PRO A 217 -7.16 19.17 6.65
N ALA A 218 -6.36 18.21 6.22
CA ALA A 218 -5.90 17.06 7.00
C ALA A 218 -4.43 16.79 6.67
N CYS A 219 -3.58 17.81 6.87
CA CYS A 219 -2.27 17.89 6.23
C CYS A 219 -1.25 16.88 6.78
N GLY A 220 -1.54 16.18 7.88
CA GLY A 220 -0.61 15.26 8.47
C GLY A 220 0.72 15.95 8.75
N THR A 221 1.79 15.40 8.19
CA THR A 221 3.15 15.96 8.28
C THR A 221 3.46 17.03 7.22
N GLY A 222 2.49 17.48 6.42
CA GLY A 222 2.67 18.52 5.40
C GLY A 222 3.08 18.01 4.01
N GLY A 223 3.30 16.71 3.86
CA GLY A 223 3.85 16.12 2.63
C GLY A 223 3.05 16.44 1.36
N MET A 224 1.70 16.49 1.44
CA MET A 224 0.84 16.76 0.29
C MET A 224 1.10 18.16 -0.29
N VAL A 225 1.03 19.20 0.53
CA VAL A 225 1.20 20.59 0.09
C VAL A 225 2.63 20.89 -0.35
N ASN A 226 3.63 20.28 0.29
CA ASN A 226 5.04 20.52 -0.01
C ASN A 226 5.46 19.83 -1.32
N VAL A 227 5.07 18.57 -1.55
CA VAL A 227 5.29 17.87 -2.82
C VAL A 227 4.51 18.56 -3.95
N GLY A 228 3.27 19.00 -3.70
CA GLY A 228 2.47 19.76 -4.66
C GLY A 228 3.14 21.08 -5.07
N LYS A 229 3.63 21.86 -4.09
CA LYS A 229 4.40 23.08 -4.36
C LYS A 229 5.65 22.82 -5.20
N ARG A 230 6.41 21.79 -4.83
CA ARG A 230 7.61 21.41 -5.59
C ARG A 230 7.28 20.98 -7.01
N TYR A 231 6.21 20.23 -7.22
CA TYR A 231 5.77 19.84 -8.55
C TYR A 231 5.54 21.06 -9.45
N ILE A 232 4.90 22.12 -8.94
CA ILE A 232 4.72 23.37 -9.68
C ILE A 232 6.08 24.01 -10.00
N LEU A 233 6.96 24.17 -9.01
CA LEU A 233 8.21 24.92 -9.15
C LEU A 233 9.29 24.19 -9.96
N GLU A 234 9.35 22.87 -9.90
CA GLU A 234 10.43 22.05 -10.46
C GLU A 234 10.02 21.33 -11.75
N GLU A 235 8.73 20.98 -11.92
CA GLU A 235 8.27 20.25 -13.11
C GLU A 235 7.53 21.21 -14.07
N ILE A 236 6.52 21.96 -13.59
CA ILE A 236 5.74 22.85 -14.47
C ILE A 236 6.55 24.09 -14.84
N CYS A 237 7.26 24.68 -13.88
CA CYS A 237 8.01 25.93 -14.06
C CYS A 237 9.52 25.71 -14.14
N LYS A 238 9.98 24.53 -14.56
CA LYS A 238 11.41 24.16 -14.60
C LYS A 238 12.27 25.17 -15.38
N ASP A 239 11.81 25.56 -16.55
CA ASP A 239 12.52 26.41 -17.48
C ASP A 239 11.82 27.78 -17.72
N SER A 240 10.96 28.18 -16.77
CA SER A 240 10.15 29.42 -16.87
C SER A 240 10.23 30.23 -15.57
N GLU A 241 9.62 31.41 -15.59
CA GLU A 241 9.44 32.23 -14.38
C GLU A 241 8.60 31.47 -13.35
N LYS A 242 8.93 31.66 -12.06
CA LYS A 242 8.30 30.91 -10.96
C LYS A 242 7.25 31.78 -10.27
N PRO A 243 6.03 31.25 -10.07
CA PRO A 243 5.00 31.90 -9.26
C PRO A 243 5.36 31.85 -7.77
N THR A 244 4.70 32.69 -6.97
CA THR A 244 4.72 32.57 -5.53
C THR A 244 3.65 31.56 -5.08
N ILE A 245 4.07 30.42 -4.55
CA ILE A 245 3.17 29.38 -4.02
C ILE A 245 3.18 29.47 -2.51
N VAL A 246 2.00 29.71 -1.92
CA VAL A 246 1.80 29.77 -0.46
C VAL A 246 1.04 28.53 -0.02
N THR A 247 1.64 27.78 0.90
CA THR A 247 1.05 26.54 1.44
C THR A 247 0.30 26.82 2.73
N TYR A 248 -0.82 26.11 2.93
CA TYR A 248 -1.65 26.14 4.12
C TYR A 248 -2.00 24.72 4.55
N GLY A 249 -1.98 24.46 5.84
CA GLY A 249 -2.34 23.16 6.39
C GLY A 249 -3.09 23.26 7.70
N GLN A 250 -4.02 22.35 7.92
CA GLN A 250 -4.66 22.17 9.21
C GLN A 250 -4.58 20.71 9.64
N GLU A 251 -4.19 20.47 10.89
CA GLU A 251 -3.99 19.12 11.43
C GLU A 251 -4.58 18.99 12.83
N LEU A 252 -5.19 17.84 13.10
CA LEU A 252 -5.78 17.51 14.38
C LEU A 252 -4.78 16.90 15.36
N ASN A 253 -3.87 16.06 14.85
CA ASN A 253 -2.86 15.39 15.66
C ASN A 253 -1.72 16.32 16.02
N GLU A 254 -1.42 16.46 17.33
CA GLU A 254 -0.39 17.37 17.84
C GLU A 254 1.02 17.03 17.31
N GLN A 255 1.36 15.74 17.18
CA GLN A 255 2.65 15.30 16.68
C GLN A 255 2.82 15.57 15.18
N SER A 256 1.85 15.17 14.37
CA SER A 256 1.86 15.43 12.92
C SER A 256 1.90 16.93 12.64
N TYR A 257 1.13 17.73 13.38
CA TYR A 257 1.21 19.19 13.33
C TYR A 257 2.61 19.72 13.66
N ALA A 258 3.25 19.18 14.74
CA ALA A 258 4.60 19.62 15.12
C ALA A 258 5.61 19.30 14.00
N ILE A 259 5.48 18.16 13.36
CA ILE A 259 6.32 17.76 12.22
C ILE A 259 6.12 18.73 11.04
N ALA A 260 4.87 18.96 10.63
CA ALA A 260 4.54 19.87 9.52
C ALA A 260 5.02 21.30 9.79
N LYS A 261 4.82 21.79 11.02
CA LYS A 261 5.29 23.11 11.43
C LYS A 261 6.81 23.21 11.46
N SER A 262 7.47 22.13 11.87
CA SER A 262 8.94 22.05 11.88
C SER A 262 9.52 22.05 10.47
N GLU A 263 8.93 21.31 9.55
CA GLU A 263 9.33 21.29 8.14
C GLU A 263 9.19 22.70 7.53
N ALA A 264 8.06 23.37 7.75
CA ALA A 264 7.87 24.74 7.29
C ALA A 264 8.93 25.68 7.87
N LEU A 265 9.26 25.54 9.17
CA LEU A 265 10.25 26.37 9.84
C LEU A 265 11.66 26.17 9.28
N VAL A 266 12.09 24.90 9.08
CA VAL A 266 13.46 24.59 8.60
C VAL A 266 13.63 24.86 7.11
N SER A 267 12.54 24.83 6.34
CA SER A 267 12.51 25.16 4.91
C SER A 267 12.38 26.67 4.66
N GLY A 268 12.27 27.49 5.72
CA GLY A 268 12.08 28.94 5.59
C GLY A 268 10.69 29.35 5.09
N GLU A 269 9.72 28.44 5.13
CA GLU A 269 8.33 28.68 4.77
C GLU A 269 7.59 29.45 5.91
N ASN A 270 6.38 29.93 5.62
CA ASN A 270 5.57 30.55 6.65
C ASN A 270 4.86 29.52 7.53
N ASP A 271 5.48 29.12 8.62
CA ASP A 271 4.98 28.16 9.58
C ASP A 271 3.65 28.58 10.26
N ASP A 272 3.28 29.89 10.20
CA ASP A 272 1.99 30.39 10.70
C ASP A 272 0.80 29.90 9.85
N ASN A 273 1.04 29.43 8.65
CA ASN A 273 0.01 28.86 7.79
C ASN A 273 -0.31 27.39 8.13
N ILE A 274 0.44 26.78 9.04
CA ILE A 274 0.15 25.45 9.57
C ILE A 274 -0.58 25.62 10.91
N LYS A 275 -1.79 25.09 11.03
CA LYS A 275 -2.67 25.30 12.19
C LYS A 275 -3.06 23.97 12.84
N LEU A 276 -3.06 23.97 14.17
CA LEU A 276 -3.59 22.85 14.96
C LEU A 276 -5.09 23.03 15.16
N GLY A 277 -5.88 21.99 14.95
CA GLY A 277 -7.31 21.99 15.24
C GLY A 277 -8.12 21.08 14.33
N ASN A 278 -9.32 20.75 14.77
CA ASN A 278 -10.27 19.94 14.01
C ASN A 278 -10.88 20.76 12.87
N SER A 279 -10.67 20.36 11.64
CA SER A 279 -11.17 21.05 10.43
C SER A 279 -12.70 21.14 10.35
N PHE A 280 -13.42 20.27 11.06
CA PHE A 280 -14.87 20.36 11.13
C PHE A 280 -15.35 21.38 12.17
N THR A 281 -14.83 21.30 13.39
CA THR A 281 -15.36 22.06 14.53
C THR A 281 -14.54 23.30 14.88
N GLN A 282 -13.31 23.43 14.38
CA GLN A 282 -12.35 24.49 14.66
C GLN A 282 -11.66 24.95 13.37
N ASP A 283 -12.42 25.28 12.35
CA ASP A 283 -11.87 25.74 11.07
C ASP A 283 -11.04 27.02 11.24
N GLN A 284 -9.73 26.88 11.24
CA GLN A 284 -8.77 27.96 11.41
C GLN A 284 -8.68 28.89 10.19
N PHE A 285 -9.27 28.46 9.06
CA PHE A 285 -9.30 29.20 7.80
C PHE A 285 -10.73 29.51 7.34
N ALA A 286 -11.65 29.77 8.28
CA ALA A 286 -13.08 29.94 7.99
C ALA A 286 -13.37 30.96 6.88
N THR A 287 -12.64 32.07 6.82
CA THR A 287 -12.83 33.15 5.85
C THR A 287 -11.92 33.06 4.64
N LYS A 288 -10.99 32.10 4.62
CA LYS A 288 -10.06 31.94 3.48
C LYS A 288 -10.63 31.04 2.39
N ARG A 289 -10.22 31.32 1.17
CA ARG A 289 -10.44 30.51 -0.01
C ARG A 289 -9.10 30.21 -0.66
N PHE A 290 -9.04 29.14 -1.46
CA PHE A 290 -7.78 28.62 -1.98
C PHE A 290 -7.91 28.24 -3.45
N HIS A 291 -6.84 28.48 -4.21
CA HIS A 291 -6.78 28.14 -5.63
C HIS A 291 -6.67 26.62 -5.84
N TYR A 292 -5.88 25.96 -5.02
CA TYR A 292 -5.69 24.53 -5.06
C TYR A 292 -5.92 23.94 -3.66
N ILE A 293 -6.66 22.84 -3.63
CA ILE A 293 -6.94 22.12 -2.40
C ILE A 293 -6.66 20.65 -2.66
N MET A 294 -5.85 20.02 -1.81
CA MET A 294 -5.50 18.62 -1.97
C MET A 294 -5.41 17.95 -0.61
N ALA A 295 -6.00 16.76 -0.48
CA ALA A 295 -6.01 16.03 0.76
C ALA A 295 -6.10 14.52 0.57
N ASN A 296 -5.57 13.81 1.56
CA ASN A 296 -5.85 12.40 1.79
C ASN A 296 -6.44 12.25 3.20
N PRO A 297 -7.76 12.52 3.37
CA PRO A 297 -8.40 12.44 4.67
C PRO A 297 -8.46 10.99 5.18
N PRO A 298 -8.56 10.76 6.50
CA PRO A 298 -8.62 9.42 7.07
C PRO A 298 -9.86 8.65 6.60
N TYR A 299 -9.68 7.36 6.21
CA TYR A 299 -10.75 6.50 5.72
C TYR A 299 -11.49 5.81 6.86
N GLY A 300 -12.83 5.74 6.78
CA GLY A 300 -13.65 4.98 7.72
C GLY A 300 -13.57 5.46 9.17
N VAL A 301 -13.14 6.70 9.40
CA VAL A 301 -13.06 7.27 10.74
C VAL A 301 -14.41 7.86 11.15
N THR A 302 -14.84 7.50 12.36
CA THR A 302 -16.09 7.98 12.91
C THR A 302 -16.02 9.46 13.32
N TRP A 303 -17.02 10.23 12.91
CA TRP A 303 -17.19 11.62 13.30
C TRP A 303 -18.25 11.82 14.40
N LYS A 304 -18.61 10.74 15.11
CA LYS A 304 -19.64 10.77 16.16
C LYS A 304 -19.36 11.81 17.26
N LYS A 305 -18.08 12.08 17.55
CA LYS A 305 -17.70 13.11 18.56
C LYS A 305 -18.10 14.52 18.14
N ASP A 306 -18.13 14.80 16.84
CA ASP A 306 -18.39 16.10 16.25
C ASP A 306 -19.82 16.21 15.71
N GLN A 307 -20.65 15.17 15.92
CA GLN A 307 -21.96 15.00 15.29
C GLN A 307 -22.89 16.19 15.57
N GLU A 308 -22.99 16.65 16.81
CA GLU A 308 -23.89 17.74 17.17
C GLU A 308 -23.52 19.04 16.42
N PHE A 309 -22.22 19.36 16.37
CA PHE A 309 -21.74 20.54 15.66
C PHE A 309 -22.05 20.46 14.16
N ILE A 310 -21.72 19.32 13.52
CA ILE A 310 -21.89 19.11 12.09
C ILE A 310 -23.37 19.12 11.69
N ILE A 311 -24.25 18.50 12.47
CA ILE A 311 -25.70 18.53 12.22
C ILE A 311 -26.22 19.97 12.36
N ASN A 312 -25.84 20.71 13.38
CA ASN A 312 -26.26 22.09 13.55
C ASN A 312 -25.78 22.97 12.39
N GLU A 313 -24.55 22.78 11.92
CA GLU A 313 -24.04 23.51 10.77
C GLU A 313 -24.74 23.10 9.46
N SER A 314 -25.13 21.83 9.31
CA SER A 314 -25.87 21.36 8.14
C SER A 314 -27.27 21.95 8.00
N LEU A 315 -27.86 22.40 9.11
CA LEU A 315 -29.15 23.09 9.13
C LEU A 315 -29.07 24.61 8.85
N ASN A 316 -27.84 25.16 8.90
CA ASN A 316 -27.59 26.55 8.57
C ASN A 316 -27.45 26.70 7.03
N PRO A 317 -28.26 27.56 6.35
CA PRO A 317 -28.12 27.75 4.90
C PRO A 317 -26.73 28.15 4.41
N ASP A 318 -25.95 28.83 5.23
CA ASP A 318 -24.59 29.24 4.93
C ASP A 318 -23.53 28.22 5.43
N GLY A 319 -23.97 27.09 5.96
CA GLY A 319 -23.11 26.04 6.48
C GLY A 319 -22.41 25.23 5.38
N ARG A 320 -21.29 24.63 5.73
CA ARG A 320 -20.49 23.80 4.81
C ARG A 320 -21.14 22.45 4.48
N PHE A 321 -22.01 21.92 5.35
CA PHE A 321 -22.55 20.56 5.28
C PHE A 321 -24.02 20.51 4.85
N THR A 322 -24.50 21.52 4.14
CA THR A 322 -25.90 21.69 3.73
C THR A 322 -26.37 20.66 2.72
N ALA A 323 -25.46 20.02 1.97
CA ALA A 323 -25.83 18.97 1.02
C ALA A 323 -26.29 17.67 1.72
N GLY A 324 -25.91 17.48 2.99
CA GLY A 324 -26.27 16.33 3.81
C GLY A 324 -25.13 15.84 4.67
N THR A 325 -25.45 14.94 5.60
CA THR A 325 -24.45 14.32 6.47
C THR A 325 -24.35 12.83 6.16
N PRO A 326 -23.15 12.27 5.93
CA PRO A 326 -22.98 10.85 5.69
C PRO A 326 -23.19 10.06 6.98
N ARG A 327 -23.19 8.73 6.91
CA ARG A 327 -23.23 7.87 8.10
C ARG A 327 -22.09 8.22 9.07
N THR A 328 -22.34 8.14 10.37
CA THR A 328 -21.40 8.56 11.41
C THR A 328 -20.09 7.74 11.44
N SER A 329 -20.07 6.57 10.81
CA SER A 329 -18.89 5.70 10.75
C SER A 329 -17.87 6.11 9.67
N ASP A 330 -18.19 7.09 8.80
CA ASP A 330 -17.32 7.49 7.69
C ASP A 330 -17.45 8.99 7.38
N GLY A 331 -16.42 9.75 7.69
CA GLY A 331 -16.37 11.22 7.54
C GLY A 331 -15.80 11.72 6.21
N GLN A 332 -15.44 10.86 5.26
CA GLN A 332 -14.75 11.27 4.02
C GLN A 332 -15.53 12.33 3.23
N LEU A 333 -16.84 12.15 3.05
CA LEU A 333 -17.69 13.11 2.33
C LEU A 333 -17.89 14.44 3.08
N LEU A 334 -17.64 14.51 4.39
CA LEU A 334 -17.59 15.78 5.11
C LEU A 334 -16.32 16.56 4.73
N PHE A 335 -15.18 15.88 4.59
CA PHE A 335 -13.96 16.53 4.09
C PHE A 335 -14.16 17.06 2.68
N VAL A 336 -14.83 16.29 1.79
CA VAL A 336 -15.14 16.76 0.43
C VAL A 336 -15.99 18.04 0.48
N GLN A 337 -17.07 18.09 1.26
CA GLN A 337 -17.89 19.30 1.40
C GLN A 337 -17.09 20.47 1.98
N HIS A 338 -16.26 20.21 3.01
CA HIS A 338 -15.37 21.23 3.55
C HIS A 338 -14.42 21.79 2.50
N MET A 339 -13.73 20.93 1.72
CA MET A 339 -12.82 21.36 0.66
C MET A 339 -13.52 22.18 -0.41
N LEU A 340 -14.70 21.73 -0.89
CA LEU A 340 -15.49 22.44 -1.90
C LEU A 340 -15.97 23.80 -1.39
N SER A 341 -16.27 23.93 -0.09
CA SER A 341 -16.64 25.22 0.52
C SER A 341 -15.48 26.21 0.55
N LYS A 342 -14.26 25.77 0.37
CA LYS A 342 -13.02 26.59 0.38
C LYS A 342 -12.55 27.01 -1.02
N MET A 343 -13.28 26.69 -2.07
CA MET A 343 -12.93 27.12 -3.43
C MET A 343 -13.05 28.63 -3.60
N GLU A 344 -12.12 29.22 -4.34
CA GLU A 344 -12.23 30.60 -4.82
C GLU A 344 -13.35 30.74 -5.83
N SER A 345 -13.99 31.90 -5.88
CA SER A 345 -15.12 32.16 -6.77
C SER A 345 -14.71 32.26 -8.26
N ASP A 346 -13.48 32.62 -8.55
CA ASP A 346 -12.94 32.81 -9.89
C ASP A 346 -12.29 31.56 -10.50
N GLY A 347 -12.24 30.49 -9.69
CA GLY A 347 -11.80 29.18 -10.14
C GLY A 347 -10.81 28.52 -9.18
N SER A 348 -11.11 27.28 -8.82
CA SER A 348 -10.26 26.41 -8.00
C SER A 348 -10.23 25.02 -8.58
N ARG A 349 -9.17 24.28 -8.21
CA ARG A 349 -9.06 22.86 -8.46
C ARG A 349 -8.84 22.11 -7.15
N VAL A 350 -9.58 21.02 -6.96
CA VAL A 350 -9.57 20.22 -5.74
C VAL A 350 -9.23 18.79 -6.09
N GLY A 351 -8.29 18.17 -5.36
CA GLY A 351 -7.96 16.75 -5.47
C GLY A 351 -8.08 16.08 -4.12
N VAL A 352 -8.82 14.99 -4.02
CA VAL A 352 -8.98 14.24 -2.77
C VAL A 352 -8.86 12.74 -3.00
N VAL A 353 -8.08 12.09 -2.14
CA VAL A 353 -7.97 10.62 -2.12
C VAL A 353 -9.07 10.06 -1.23
N THR A 354 -9.76 9.03 -1.70
CA THR A 354 -10.79 8.31 -0.93
C THR A 354 -10.67 6.80 -1.14
N ASN A 355 -11.28 6.02 -0.26
CA ASN A 355 -11.58 4.63 -0.57
C ASN A 355 -12.83 4.54 -1.48
N GLY A 356 -13.28 3.32 -1.82
CA GLY A 356 -14.44 3.13 -2.70
C GLY A 356 -15.79 3.50 -2.08
N SER A 357 -15.88 3.62 -0.76
CA SER A 357 -17.17 3.86 -0.06
C SER A 357 -17.90 5.12 -0.54
N PRO A 358 -17.26 6.30 -0.70
CA PRO A 358 -17.91 7.50 -1.19
C PRO A 358 -18.56 7.39 -2.57
N LEU A 359 -18.13 6.45 -3.41
CA LEU A 359 -18.67 6.27 -4.76
C LEU A 359 -20.13 5.82 -4.77
N PHE A 360 -20.50 4.90 -3.88
CA PHE A 360 -21.81 4.21 -3.97
C PHE A 360 -22.53 4.04 -2.64
N SER A 361 -21.92 4.31 -1.49
CA SER A 361 -22.58 4.15 -0.19
C SER A 361 -23.80 5.03 -0.05
N GLY A 362 -24.83 4.52 0.65
CA GLY A 362 -26.09 5.21 0.91
C GLY A 362 -27.09 5.13 -0.25
N GLY A 363 -28.34 4.76 0.07
CA GLY A 363 -29.45 4.70 -0.90
C GLY A 363 -30.10 6.06 -1.14
N ALA A 364 -31.18 6.07 -1.89
CA ALA A 364 -31.95 7.26 -2.22
C ALA A 364 -32.39 8.06 -0.98
N GLY A 365 -32.05 9.34 -0.99
CA GLY A 365 -32.36 10.27 0.10
C GLY A 365 -31.41 10.17 1.31
N SER A 366 -30.39 9.31 1.28
CA SER A 366 -29.32 9.33 2.29
C SER A 366 -28.42 10.55 2.13
N GLY A 367 -27.69 10.89 3.20
CA GLY A 367 -26.76 11.99 3.16
C GLY A 367 -25.67 11.81 2.12
N GLU A 368 -25.13 10.60 1.97
CA GLU A 368 -24.10 10.28 0.98
C GLU A 368 -24.60 10.48 -0.46
N SER A 369 -25.80 9.97 -0.75
CA SER A 369 -26.43 10.16 -2.07
C SER A 369 -26.73 11.63 -2.36
N ASN A 370 -27.22 12.38 -1.36
CA ASN A 370 -27.49 13.81 -1.51
C ASN A 370 -26.20 14.63 -1.72
N ILE A 371 -25.10 14.26 -1.07
CA ILE A 371 -23.80 14.92 -1.27
C ILE A 371 -23.30 14.67 -2.71
N ARG A 372 -23.39 13.42 -3.21
CA ARG A 372 -23.04 13.12 -4.61
C ARG A 372 -23.92 13.89 -5.59
N LYS A 373 -25.24 13.91 -5.36
CA LYS A 373 -26.18 14.72 -6.12
C LYS A 373 -25.72 16.17 -6.19
N TRP A 374 -25.42 16.77 -5.04
CA TRP A 374 -24.99 18.16 -4.94
C TRP A 374 -23.72 18.45 -5.74
N MET A 375 -22.69 17.59 -5.63
CA MET A 375 -21.44 17.77 -6.38
C MET A 375 -21.62 17.65 -7.90
N ILE A 376 -22.46 16.71 -8.34
CA ILE A 376 -22.69 16.40 -9.75
C ILE A 376 -23.62 17.45 -10.38
N GLU A 377 -24.70 17.85 -9.71
CA GLU A 377 -25.65 18.84 -10.23
C GLU A 377 -25.07 20.27 -10.28
N ASN A 378 -24.11 20.60 -9.38
CA ASN A 378 -23.34 21.84 -9.48
C ASN A 378 -22.22 21.75 -10.54
N ASP A 379 -22.07 20.62 -11.20
CA ASP A 379 -21.07 20.34 -12.22
C ASP A 379 -19.62 20.56 -11.75
N TRP A 380 -19.34 20.27 -10.48
CA TRP A 380 -18.00 20.43 -9.91
C TRP A 380 -17.12 19.19 -10.06
N LEU A 381 -17.70 17.99 -10.06
CA LEU A 381 -16.95 16.77 -10.26
C LEU A 381 -16.42 16.68 -11.69
N GLU A 382 -15.09 16.71 -11.87
CA GLU A 382 -14.45 16.74 -13.18
C GLU A 382 -13.93 15.36 -13.60
N CYS A 383 -13.23 14.67 -12.67
CA CYS A 383 -12.58 13.40 -12.97
C CYS A 383 -12.49 12.51 -11.72
N ILE A 384 -12.56 11.19 -11.91
CA ILE A 384 -12.22 10.20 -10.89
C ILE A 384 -11.22 9.21 -11.49
N ILE A 385 -10.13 8.97 -10.77
CA ILE A 385 -9.09 8.01 -11.17
C ILE A 385 -9.08 6.86 -10.16
N ALA A 386 -9.32 5.63 -10.63
CA ALA A 386 -9.13 4.43 -9.83
C ALA A 386 -7.65 4.05 -9.80
N LEU A 387 -7.09 3.89 -8.61
CA LEU A 387 -5.68 3.58 -8.39
C LEU A 387 -5.45 2.07 -8.20
N PRO A 388 -4.22 1.58 -8.49
CA PRO A 388 -3.82 0.22 -8.18
C PRO A 388 -4.00 -0.15 -6.70
N LYS A 389 -4.14 -1.44 -6.41
CA LYS A 389 -4.06 -1.97 -5.05
C LYS A 389 -2.67 -1.80 -4.46
N ASP A 390 -2.59 -1.93 -3.14
CA ASP A 390 -1.32 -2.04 -2.42
C ASP A 390 -0.35 -0.87 -2.68
N LEU A 391 -0.89 0.34 -2.90
CA LEU A 391 -0.12 1.58 -3.06
C LEU A 391 0.20 2.26 -1.72
N PHE A 392 -0.63 2.07 -0.71
CA PHE A 392 -0.51 2.75 0.58
C PHE A 392 0.17 1.86 1.61
N TYR A 393 0.91 2.48 2.55
CA TYR A 393 1.70 1.76 3.56
C TYR A 393 0.84 0.93 4.53
N ASN A 394 -0.39 1.39 4.82
CA ASN A 394 -1.25 0.82 5.87
C ASN A 394 -2.48 0.10 5.35
N THR A 395 -2.72 0.10 4.04
CA THR A 395 -3.90 -0.53 3.45
C THR A 395 -3.63 -1.08 2.05
N GLY A 396 -4.18 -2.26 1.77
CA GLY A 396 -4.14 -2.90 0.45
C GLY A 396 -5.42 -2.70 -0.37
N ILE A 397 -6.36 -1.83 0.07
CA ILE A 397 -7.63 -1.61 -0.63
C ILE A 397 -7.45 -0.77 -1.89
N TYR A 398 -8.41 -0.85 -2.80
CA TYR A 398 -8.52 0.11 -3.90
C TYR A 398 -8.86 1.50 -3.37
N THR A 399 -8.16 2.49 -3.91
CA THR A 399 -8.36 3.91 -3.62
C THR A 399 -8.65 4.67 -4.91
N TYR A 400 -9.23 5.83 -4.75
CA TYR A 400 -9.67 6.68 -5.87
C TYR A 400 -9.22 8.11 -5.60
N ILE A 401 -8.79 8.81 -6.65
CA ILE A 401 -8.57 10.26 -6.57
C ILE A 401 -9.73 10.94 -7.27
N TRP A 402 -10.43 11.81 -6.56
CA TRP A 402 -11.50 12.63 -7.11
C TRP A 402 -10.97 14.03 -7.38
N PHE A 403 -11.29 14.53 -8.56
CA PHE A 403 -10.94 15.89 -8.96
C PHE A 403 -12.17 16.73 -9.18
N PHE A 404 -12.17 17.91 -8.58
CA PHE A 404 -13.24 18.88 -8.69
C PHE A 404 -12.71 20.22 -9.17
N THR A 405 -13.56 20.96 -9.86
CA THR A 405 -13.32 22.37 -10.22
C THR A 405 -14.66 23.09 -10.37
N ASN A 406 -14.73 24.34 -9.96
CA ASN A 406 -15.86 25.22 -10.25
C ASN A 406 -15.66 26.04 -11.55
N LYS A 407 -14.66 25.69 -12.36
CA LYS A 407 -14.35 26.32 -13.66
C LYS A 407 -13.91 25.26 -14.67
N LYS A 408 -14.83 24.38 -15.04
CA LYS A 408 -14.60 23.38 -16.07
C LYS A 408 -14.34 24.03 -17.42
N LYS A 409 -13.48 23.43 -18.23
CA LYS A 409 -13.36 23.78 -19.67
C LYS A 409 -14.65 23.41 -20.38
N VAL A 410 -14.94 24.12 -21.47
CA VAL A 410 -16.21 24.01 -22.21
C VAL A 410 -16.53 22.56 -22.60
N GLU A 411 -15.54 21.81 -23.08
CA GLU A 411 -15.68 20.39 -23.48
C GLU A 411 -16.03 19.46 -22.34
N ARG A 412 -15.75 19.85 -21.08
CA ARG A 412 -15.98 19.04 -19.86
C ARG A 412 -17.28 19.40 -19.13
N ILE A 413 -17.95 20.47 -19.53
CA ILE A 413 -19.20 20.90 -18.88
C ILE A 413 -20.27 19.80 -19.00
N GLY A 414 -20.93 19.48 -17.88
CA GLY A 414 -21.98 18.48 -17.82
C GLY A 414 -21.49 17.03 -17.90
N LYS A 415 -20.17 16.80 -17.80
CA LYS A 415 -19.55 15.49 -17.92
C LYS A 415 -18.56 15.21 -16.78
N VAL A 416 -18.36 13.93 -16.50
CA VAL A 416 -17.32 13.42 -15.59
C VAL A 416 -16.45 12.41 -16.33
N GLN A 417 -15.14 12.59 -16.24
CA GLN A 417 -14.18 11.64 -16.79
C GLN A 417 -13.84 10.57 -15.72
N LEU A 418 -13.98 9.30 -16.06
CA LEU A 418 -13.58 8.17 -15.25
C LEU A 418 -12.33 7.54 -15.87
N ILE A 419 -11.26 7.38 -15.08
CA ILE A 419 -10.01 6.79 -15.56
C ILE A 419 -9.69 5.56 -14.71
N ASN A 420 -9.59 4.40 -15.36
CA ASN A 420 -9.20 3.14 -14.72
C ASN A 420 -7.69 2.95 -14.83
N ALA A 421 -6.97 3.33 -13.79
CA ALA A 421 -5.52 3.18 -13.71
C ALA A 421 -5.07 2.01 -12.80
N VAL A 422 -5.94 1.03 -12.52
CA VAL A 422 -5.67 -0.07 -11.58
C VAL A 422 -4.46 -0.92 -11.95
N ASP A 423 -4.11 -0.99 -13.24
CA ASP A 423 -2.98 -1.75 -13.76
C ASP A 423 -1.74 -0.88 -14.04
N PHE A 424 -1.80 0.44 -13.75
CA PHE A 424 -0.70 1.36 -13.99
C PHE A 424 0.24 1.44 -12.79
N CYS A 425 0.93 0.33 -12.53
CA CYS A 425 1.89 0.22 -11.45
C CYS A 425 2.99 -0.79 -11.78
N THR A 426 4.06 -0.73 -11.01
CA THR A 426 5.15 -1.71 -11.04
C THR A 426 5.28 -2.35 -9.67
N PRO A 427 5.33 -3.70 -9.57
CA PRO A 427 5.57 -4.37 -8.31
C PRO A 427 6.93 -4.01 -7.71
N ARG A 428 6.98 -3.83 -6.40
CA ARG A 428 8.21 -3.56 -5.66
C ARG A 428 8.96 -4.86 -5.38
N SER A 429 10.26 -4.82 -5.43
CA SER A 429 11.12 -5.93 -5.00
C SER A 429 11.00 -6.21 -3.49
N LYS A 430 10.72 -5.16 -2.68
CA LYS A 430 10.53 -5.26 -1.24
C LYS A 430 9.32 -4.42 -0.83
N SER A 431 8.39 -5.05 -0.11
CA SER A 431 7.21 -4.36 0.41
C SER A 431 7.57 -3.40 1.55
N LEU A 432 6.87 -2.26 1.61
CA LEU A 432 6.91 -1.32 2.73
C LEU A 432 5.54 -1.35 3.41
N GLY A 433 5.41 -2.12 4.49
CA GLY A 433 4.12 -2.41 5.07
C GLY A 433 3.20 -3.11 4.05
N ASN A 434 2.03 -2.53 3.78
CA ASN A 434 1.11 -3.01 2.75
C ASN A 434 1.43 -2.48 1.34
N LYS A 435 2.33 -1.50 1.20
CA LYS A 435 2.72 -0.99 -0.12
C LYS A 435 3.59 -2.00 -0.85
N ARG A 436 3.04 -2.59 -1.91
CA ARG A 436 3.69 -3.59 -2.77
C ARG A 436 3.89 -3.10 -4.20
N ASN A 437 3.27 -1.99 -4.56
CA ASN A 437 3.31 -1.41 -5.90
C ASN A 437 3.77 0.04 -5.84
N ASP A 438 4.45 0.49 -6.89
CA ASP A 438 4.83 1.88 -7.13
C ASP A 438 4.21 2.40 -8.43
N ILE A 439 3.86 3.68 -8.43
CA ILE A 439 3.49 4.41 -9.64
C ILE A 439 4.76 5.12 -10.16
N LEU A 440 5.32 4.62 -11.25
CA LEU A 440 6.48 5.23 -11.90
C LEU A 440 6.08 6.46 -12.72
N GLU A 441 7.05 7.26 -13.12
CA GLU A 441 6.81 8.47 -13.91
C GLU A 441 6.09 8.18 -15.24
N GLU A 442 6.41 7.08 -15.92
CA GLU A 442 5.73 6.63 -17.13
C GLU A 442 4.22 6.41 -16.93
N HIS A 443 3.84 5.86 -15.78
CA HIS A 443 2.43 5.66 -15.41
C HIS A 443 1.73 7.00 -15.17
N ILE A 444 2.40 7.94 -14.47
CA ILE A 444 1.88 9.29 -14.24
C ILE A 444 1.65 10.00 -15.57
N GLN A 445 2.62 9.95 -16.49
CA GLN A 445 2.50 10.60 -17.79
C GLN A 445 1.40 9.96 -18.64
N LYS A 446 1.23 8.64 -18.59
CA LYS A 446 0.15 7.94 -19.28
C LYS A 446 -1.22 8.37 -18.77
N VAL A 447 -1.41 8.42 -17.45
CA VAL A 447 -2.68 8.88 -16.83
C VAL A 447 -2.94 10.34 -17.15
N LEU A 448 -1.91 11.20 -17.09
CA LEU A 448 -2.00 12.61 -17.44
C LEU A 448 -2.42 12.80 -18.90
N GLN A 449 -1.82 12.03 -19.82
CA GLN A 449 -2.18 12.09 -21.24
C GLN A 449 -3.65 11.69 -21.45
N ILE A 450 -4.11 10.58 -20.86
CA ILE A 450 -5.51 10.14 -20.93
C ILE A 450 -6.45 11.23 -20.37
N TYR A 451 -6.05 11.89 -19.28
CA TYR A 451 -6.83 12.97 -18.70
C TYR A 451 -6.92 14.18 -19.64
N LEU A 452 -5.80 14.58 -20.27
CA LEU A 452 -5.73 15.76 -21.15
C LEU A 452 -6.43 15.54 -22.51
N ASP A 453 -6.28 14.34 -23.10
CA ASP A 453 -6.90 13.98 -24.38
C ASP A 453 -8.43 14.03 -24.31
N PHE A 454 -8.99 13.72 -23.15
CA PHE A 454 -10.45 13.71 -22.94
C PHE A 454 -11.19 12.91 -24.00
N GLU A 455 -10.70 11.71 -24.30
CA GLU A 455 -11.26 10.76 -25.26
C GLU A 455 -11.56 9.42 -24.60
N GLU A 456 -12.63 8.75 -25.04
CA GLU A 456 -12.97 7.41 -24.55
C GLU A 456 -12.04 6.34 -25.13
N ASN A 457 -11.59 5.45 -24.26
CA ASN A 457 -10.79 4.29 -24.61
C ASN A 457 -11.00 3.18 -23.57
N GLU A 458 -10.19 2.12 -23.64
CA GLU A 458 -10.30 1.00 -22.66
C GLU A 458 -10.02 1.42 -21.20
N PHE A 459 -9.30 2.52 -20.96
CA PHE A 459 -8.97 3.05 -19.65
C PHE A 459 -9.77 4.31 -19.28
N CYS A 460 -10.56 4.84 -20.18
CA CYS A 460 -11.26 6.12 -20.00
C CYS A 460 -12.71 6.05 -20.47
N LYS A 461 -13.62 6.53 -19.61
CA LYS A 461 -15.03 6.77 -19.93
C LYS A 461 -15.40 8.22 -19.65
N ILE A 462 -16.24 8.79 -20.50
CA ILE A 462 -16.73 10.18 -20.36
C ILE A 462 -18.25 10.11 -20.18
N MET A 463 -18.68 10.26 -18.94
CA MET A 463 -20.06 10.04 -18.55
C MET A 463 -20.81 11.38 -18.40
N PRO A 464 -22.00 11.55 -18.98
CA PRO A 464 -22.88 12.67 -18.65
C PRO A 464 -23.24 12.69 -17.15
N ASN A 465 -23.41 13.85 -16.55
CA ASN A 465 -23.79 13.99 -15.15
C ASN A 465 -25.10 13.26 -14.82
N SER A 466 -26.03 13.15 -15.78
CA SER A 466 -27.33 12.44 -15.65
C SER A 466 -27.17 10.96 -15.34
N ASP A 467 -26.13 10.32 -15.86
CA ASP A 467 -25.96 8.86 -15.80
C ASP A 467 -25.59 8.35 -14.39
N PHE A 468 -25.18 9.25 -13.50
CA PHE A 468 -24.91 8.93 -12.11
C PHE A 468 -26.15 8.98 -11.22
N GLY A 469 -27.25 9.51 -11.75
CA GLY A 469 -28.51 9.66 -11.04
C GLY A 469 -29.60 8.73 -11.55
N GLN A 470 -30.48 8.29 -10.65
CA GLN A 470 -31.63 7.49 -10.99
C GLN A 470 -32.82 7.85 -10.07
N TYR A 471 -34.04 7.71 -10.61
CA TYR A 471 -35.23 7.69 -9.79
C TYR A 471 -35.39 6.32 -9.13
N GLU A 472 -35.64 6.30 -7.84
CA GLU A 472 -36.19 5.14 -7.15
C GLU A 472 -37.70 5.35 -7.03
N LEU A 473 -38.45 4.77 -7.98
CA LEU A 473 -39.88 4.85 -8.02
C LEU A 473 -40.47 3.90 -6.98
N THR A 474 -41.40 4.39 -6.17
CA THR A 474 -42.21 3.52 -5.31
C THR A 474 -43.43 3.08 -6.09
N ILE A 475 -43.54 1.76 -6.34
CA ILE A 475 -44.65 1.13 -7.05
C ILE A 475 -45.63 0.58 -6.02
N GLU A 476 -46.86 1.04 -6.07
CA GLU A 476 -47.96 0.56 -5.23
C GLU A 476 -48.89 -0.33 -6.06
N GLN A 477 -49.20 -1.51 -5.53
CA GLN A 477 -50.15 -2.41 -6.09
C GLN A 477 -51.45 -2.35 -5.24
N PRO A 478 -52.64 -2.44 -5.85
CA PRO A 478 -53.88 -2.34 -5.13
C PRO A 478 -54.15 -3.58 -4.27
N MET A 479 -54.71 -3.37 -3.07
CA MET A 479 -55.27 -4.44 -2.27
C MET A 479 -56.56 -4.95 -2.93
N ARG A 480 -56.73 -6.29 -3.00
CA ARG A 480 -57.93 -6.96 -3.47
C ARG A 480 -58.52 -7.79 -2.34
N ASP A 481 -59.86 -7.87 -2.31
CA ASP A 481 -60.61 -8.75 -1.40
C ASP A 481 -60.53 -10.23 -1.86
N GLU A 482 -61.20 -11.12 -1.11
CA GLU A 482 -61.23 -12.57 -1.42
C GLU A 482 -61.92 -12.89 -2.77
N ASP A 483 -62.80 -11.99 -3.27
CA ASP A 483 -63.45 -12.10 -4.57
C ASP A 483 -62.69 -11.42 -5.70
N GLY A 484 -61.49 -10.88 -5.42
CA GLY A 484 -60.59 -10.23 -6.41
C GLY A 484 -60.96 -8.77 -6.72
N ASN A 485 -61.91 -8.15 -6.01
CA ASN A 485 -62.32 -6.76 -6.24
C ASN A 485 -61.35 -5.79 -5.58
N LEU A 486 -61.27 -4.58 -6.17
CA LEU A 486 -60.41 -3.50 -5.62
C LEU A 486 -60.96 -2.98 -4.28
N VAL A 487 -60.12 -3.05 -3.24
CA VAL A 487 -60.43 -2.42 -1.96
C VAL A 487 -60.22 -0.91 -2.06
N LYS A 488 -61.29 -0.14 -1.79
CA LYS A 488 -61.23 1.34 -1.78
C LYS A 488 -61.61 1.88 -0.41
N ARG A 489 -60.89 2.96 0.01
CA ARG A 489 -61.25 3.72 1.22
C ARG A 489 -61.37 5.20 0.84
N ALA A 490 -62.46 5.83 1.16
CA ALA A 490 -62.79 7.19 0.74
C ALA A 490 -62.61 7.46 -0.79
N GLY A 491 -62.96 6.47 -1.62
CA GLY A 491 -62.87 6.54 -3.09
C GLY A 491 -61.49 6.30 -3.68
N LYS A 492 -60.41 6.17 -2.87
CA LYS A 492 -59.06 5.90 -3.31
C LYS A 492 -58.73 4.42 -3.16
N LYS A 493 -57.91 3.88 -4.09
CA LYS A 493 -57.38 2.52 -4.01
C LYS A 493 -56.51 2.40 -2.74
N VAL A 494 -56.67 1.28 -2.03
CA VAL A 494 -55.83 0.97 -0.86
C VAL A 494 -54.57 0.21 -1.36
N PRO A 495 -53.35 0.66 -1.04
CA PRO A 495 -52.14 -0.07 -1.42
C PRO A 495 -52.01 -1.36 -0.60
N ASP A 496 -51.61 -2.46 -1.25
CA ASP A 496 -51.15 -3.67 -0.61
C ASP A 496 -49.68 -3.48 -0.27
N THR A 497 -49.40 -3.14 0.99
CA THR A 497 -48.03 -2.83 1.46
C THR A 497 -47.08 -4.03 1.36
N LYS A 498 -47.61 -5.27 1.24
CA LYS A 498 -46.76 -6.47 1.05
C LYS A 498 -46.29 -6.64 -0.39
N LYS A 499 -47.01 -6.01 -1.34
CA LYS A 499 -46.68 -6.02 -2.77
C LYS A 499 -46.04 -4.73 -3.25
N ARG A 500 -45.76 -3.80 -2.31
CA ARG A 500 -45.03 -2.58 -2.64
C ARG A 500 -43.65 -2.94 -3.13
N ASP A 501 -43.24 -2.35 -4.24
CA ASP A 501 -41.92 -2.57 -4.86
C ASP A 501 -41.24 -1.25 -5.19
N THR A 502 -39.97 -1.32 -5.54
CA THR A 502 -39.15 -0.17 -5.92
C THR A 502 -38.47 -0.43 -7.26
N GLU A 503 -38.67 0.48 -8.20
CA GLU A 503 -38.09 0.41 -9.53
C GLU A 503 -37.06 1.52 -9.74
N LYS A 504 -35.90 1.18 -10.29
CA LYS A 504 -34.82 2.13 -10.55
C LYS A 504 -34.84 2.54 -12.03
N VAL A 505 -35.02 3.83 -12.26
CA VAL A 505 -35.16 4.39 -13.60
C VAL A 505 -34.16 5.52 -13.82
N PRO A 506 -33.40 5.52 -14.92
CA PRO A 506 -32.45 6.62 -15.25
C PRO A 506 -33.17 7.99 -15.26
N LEU A 507 -32.43 9.06 -14.91
CA LEU A 507 -32.99 10.40 -14.81
C LEU A 507 -33.48 10.97 -16.16
N ASP A 508 -32.91 10.53 -17.26
CA ASP A 508 -33.27 10.96 -18.62
C ASP A 508 -34.46 10.23 -19.21
N CYS A 509 -34.95 9.15 -18.54
CA CYS A 509 -36.10 8.38 -18.98
C CYS A 509 -37.41 9.07 -18.69
N ASN A 510 -38.40 8.90 -19.58
CA ASN A 510 -39.79 9.25 -19.30
C ASN A 510 -40.40 8.21 -18.34
N VAL A 511 -40.47 8.56 -17.06
CA VAL A 511 -40.91 7.69 -15.96
C VAL A 511 -42.32 7.07 -16.21
N LYS A 512 -43.26 7.82 -16.83
CA LYS A 512 -44.57 7.29 -17.08
C LYS A 512 -44.60 6.28 -18.21
N GLN A 513 -43.82 6.52 -19.25
CA GLN A 513 -43.70 5.62 -20.38
C GLN A 513 -42.99 4.33 -19.91
N TYR A 514 -41.89 4.46 -19.21
CA TYR A 514 -41.13 3.33 -18.62
C TYR A 514 -42.03 2.47 -17.74
N PHE A 515 -42.81 3.09 -16.84
CA PHE A 515 -43.75 2.36 -15.99
C PHE A 515 -44.80 1.58 -16.80
N ALA A 516 -45.34 2.17 -17.86
CA ALA A 516 -46.40 1.54 -18.68
C ALA A 516 -45.82 0.39 -19.53
N GLU A 517 -44.60 0.48 -20.02
CA GLU A 517 -44.00 -0.46 -20.95
C GLU A 517 -43.21 -1.59 -20.25
N GLU A 518 -42.48 -1.26 -19.19
CA GLU A 518 -41.52 -2.18 -18.55
C GLU A 518 -42.04 -2.75 -17.19
N VAL A 519 -42.91 -2.03 -16.49
CA VAL A 519 -43.34 -2.43 -15.13
C VAL A 519 -44.75 -2.98 -15.11
N LEU A 520 -45.71 -2.21 -15.67
CA LEU A 520 -47.11 -2.53 -15.60
C LEU A 520 -47.51 -3.90 -16.21
N PRO A 521 -46.88 -4.39 -17.29
CA PRO A 521 -47.17 -5.71 -17.83
C PRO A 521 -46.90 -6.88 -16.90
N HIS A 522 -46.06 -6.69 -15.88
CA HIS A 522 -45.60 -7.74 -14.97
C HIS A 522 -46.28 -7.73 -13.60
N ILE A 523 -47.16 -6.73 -13.34
CA ILE A 523 -47.82 -6.54 -12.04
C ILE A 523 -49.32 -6.33 -12.23
N ASP A 524 -50.08 -6.06 -11.15
CA ASP A 524 -51.49 -5.77 -11.25
C ASP A 524 -51.75 -4.56 -12.17
N PRO A 525 -52.61 -4.66 -13.19
CA PRO A 525 -52.92 -3.56 -14.13
C PRO A 525 -53.38 -2.26 -13.52
N GLU A 526 -53.93 -2.33 -12.28
CA GLU A 526 -54.42 -1.18 -11.52
C GLU A 526 -53.32 -0.56 -10.60
N SER A 527 -52.10 -0.98 -10.75
CA SER A 527 -50.93 -0.44 -10.02
C SER A 527 -50.61 1.01 -10.41
N TRP A 528 -49.89 1.71 -9.55
CA TRP A 528 -49.51 3.10 -9.79
C TRP A 528 -48.16 3.46 -9.16
N ILE A 529 -47.55 4.54 -9.63
CA ILE A 529 -46.38 5.14 -9.01
C ILE A 529 -46.78 6.05 -7.88
N ASP A 530 -46.24 5.88 -6.67
CA ASP A 530 -46.39 6.85 -5.58
C ASP A 530 -45.26 7.90 -5.70
N PHE A 531 -45.56 8.98 -6.43
CA PHE A 531 -44.61 10.08 -6.63
C PHE A 531 -44.25 10.80 -5.33
N ALA A 532 -45.02 10.71 -4.27
CA ALA A 532 -44.70 11.34 -2.99
C ALA A 532 -43.60 10.58 -2.24
N ARG A 533 -43.42 9.30 -2.55
CA ARG A 533 -42.39 8.45 -1.98
C ARG A 533 -41.20 8.23 -2.93
N THR A 534 -41.37 8.58 -4.19
CA THR A 534 -40.27 8.51 -5.18
C THR A 534 -39.13 9.42 -4.75
N ARG A 535 -37.92 8.91 -4.81
CA ARG A 535 -36.68 9.61 -4.45
C ARG A 535 -35.68 9.53 -5.58
N THR A 536 -34.67 10.39 -5.56
CA THR A 536 -33.53 10.29 -6.43
C THR A 536 -32.34 9.72 -5.67
N SER A 537 -31.58 8.84 -6.30
CA SER A 537 -30.30 8.36 -5.81
C SER A 537 -29.20 8.70 -6.80
N TYR A 538 -27.99 8.93 -6.26
CA TYR A 538 -26.79 9.17 -7.05
C TYR A 538 -25.73 8.19 -6.58
N ALA A 539 -25.15 7.44 -7.53
CA ALA A 539 -24.07 6.49 -7.29
C ALA A 539 -23.11 6.47 -8.49
N ILE A 540 -21.86 6.18 -8.24
CA ILE A 540 -20.83 6.06 -9.26
C ILE A 540 -20.35 4.61 -9.23
N ASN A 541 -20.95 3.77 -10.08
CA ASN A 541 -20.65 2.34 -10.17
C ASN A 541 -19.41 2.10 -11.02
N PHE A 542 -18.27 2.59 -10.56
CA PHE A 542 -17.01 2.65 -11.32
C PHE A 542 -16.65 1.32 -12.01
N ILE A 543 -16.78 0.19 -11.31
CA ILE A 543 -16.43 -1.14 -11.85
C ILE A 543 -17.33 -1.51 -13.04
N GLU A 544 -18.62 -1.18 -12.97
CA GLU A 544 -19.61 -1.51 -13.99
C GLU A 544 -19.22 -0.89 -15.36
N TYR A 545 -18.73 0.34 -15.38
CA TYR A 545 -18.35 1.05 -16.61
C TYR A 545 -17.11 0.46 -17.30
N PHE A 546 -16.26 -0.27 -16.57
CA PHE A 546 -15.02 -0.87 -17.08
C PHE A 546 -15.06 -2.39 -17.15
N TYR A 547 -16.18 -3.00 -16.74
CA TYR A 547 -16.31 -4.45 -16.79
C TYR A 547 -16.40 -4.93 -18.24
N LYS A 548 -15.50 -5.81 -18.63
CA LYS A 548 -15.51 -6.46 -19.95
C LYS A 548 -16.06 -7.88 -19.78
N TYR A 549 -17.10 -8.20 -20.53
CA TYR A 549 -17.61 -9.56 -20.58
C TYR A 549 -16.68 -10.38 -21.48
N GLU A 550 -15.96 -11.32 -20.91
CA GLU A 550 -15.13 -12.28 -21.67
C GLU A 550 -16.03 -13.39 -22.23
N ASN A 551 -16.45 -13.24 -23.48
CA ASN A 551 -17.38 -14.17 -24.14
C ASN A 551 -16.77 -14.95 -25.32
N ASP A 552 -15.44 -14.92 -25.54
CA ASP A 552 -14.82 -15.42 -26.79
C ASP A 552 -14.19 -16.82 -26.67
N ILE A 553 -14.71 -17.71 -25.82
CA ILE A 553 -14.22 -19.08 -25.76
C ILE A 553 -15.06 -19.95 -26.69
N ASP A 554 -14.52 -20.32 -27.84
CA ASP A 554 -15.15 -21.26 -28.76
C ASP A 554 -15.17 -22.70 -28.21
N LEU A 555 -16.37 -23.22 -27.95
CA LEU A 555 -16.59 -24.55 -27.39
C LEU A 555 -16.00 -25.68 -28.28
N ASN A 556 -16.00 -25.51 -29.58
CA ASN A 556 -15.50 -26.56 -30.48
C ASN A 556 -13.98 -26.66 -30.40
N THR A 557 -13.29 -25.50 -30.41
CA THR A 557 -11.84 -25.44 -30.23
C THR A 557 -11.40 -26.01 -28.88
N LEU A 558 -12.13 -25.67 -27.79
CA LEU A 558 -11.88 -26.27 -26.47
C LEU A 558 -12.08 -27.76 -26.44
N LYS A 559 -13.16 -28.25 -27.06
CA LYS A 559 -13.47 -29.69 -27.14
C LYS A 559 -12.38 -30.46 -27.89
N GLU A 560 -11.93 -29.98 -29.04
CA GLU A 560 -10.83 -30.59 -29.81
C GLU A 560 -9.52 -30.60 -29.01
N THR A 561 -9.24 -29.51 -28.32
CA THR A 561 -8.05 -29.38 -27.44
C THR A 561 -8.08 -30.39 -26.29
N ILE A 562 -9.22 -30.56 -25.64
CA ILE A 562 -9.42 -31.53 -24.55
C ILE A 562 -9.24 -32.96 -25.07
N GLN A 563 -9.87 -33.30 -26.18
CA GLN A 563 -9.77 -34.65 -26.79
C GLN A 563 -8.33 -34.99 -27.19
N SER A 564 -7.60 -34.03 -27.77
CA SER A 564 -6.19 -34.21 -28.14
C SER A 564 -5.31 -34.44 -26.90
N LYS A 565 -5.53 -33.71 -25.84
CA LYS A 565 -4.78 -33.87 -24.56
C LYS A 565 -5.13 -35.19 -23.86
N GLU A 566 -6.39 -35.58 -23.84
CA GLU A 566 -6.84 -36.90 -23.31
C GLU A 566 -6.10 -38.03 -23.97
N HIS A 567 -6.03 -38.05 -25.30
CA HIS A 567 -5.32 -39.09 -26.06
C HIS A 567 -3.82 -39.11 -25.74
N ALA A 568 -3.19 -37.95 -25.63
CA ALA A 568 -1.77 -37.84 -25.26
C ALA A 568 -1.48 -38.32 -23.84
N ILE A 569 -2.37 -38.00 -22.87
CA ILE A 569 -2.30 -38.48 -21.49
C ILE A 569 -2.43 -40.00 -21.43
N PHE A 570 -3.43 -40.55 -22.10
CA PHE A 570 -3.65 -42.00 -22.12
C PHE A 570 -2.43 -42.78 -22.67
N LYS A 571 -1.84 -42.29 -23.77
CA LYS A 571 -0.63 -42.86 -24.33
C LYS A 571 0.55 -42.79 -23.38
N LEU A 572 0.71 -41.70 -22.67
CA LEU A 572 1.82 -41.48 -21.73
C LEU A 572 1.65 -42.35 -20.47
N VAL A 573 0.44 -42.40 -19.91
CA VAL A 573 0.13 -43.25 -18.74
C VAL A 573 0.37 -44.72 -19.04
N ASN A 574 -0.06 -45.22 -20.20
CA ASN A 574 0.24 -46.60 -20.58
C ASN A 574 1.74 -46.85 -20.68
N SER A 575 2.54 -45.94 -21.22
CA SER A 575 4.00 -46.08 -21.29
C SER A 575 4.70 -46.14 -19.93
N ILE A 576 4.09 -45.61 -18.90
CA ILE A 576 4.62 -45.66 -17.51
C ILE A 576 4.53 -47.09 -16.95
N PHE A 577 3.46 -47.81 -17.29
CA PHE A 577 3.15 -49.14 -16.76
C PHE A 577 3.59 -50.30 -17.66
N ASP A 578 4.06 -50.02 -18.86
CA ASP A 578 4.44 -51.08 -19.85
C ASP A 578 5.73 -51.87 -19.51
N ASP A 579 6.43 -51.50 -18.41
CA ASP A 579 7.73 -52.10 -18.01
C ASP A 579 7.63 -53.11 -16.83
N ASP A 580 6.59 -53.88 -16.74
CA ASP A 580 6.27 -54.75 -15.60
C ASP A 580 7.18 -55.99 -15.40
N GLN A 581 8.42 -56.03 -15.90
CA GLN A 581 9.37 -57.12 -15.60
C GLN A 581 10.42 -56.71 -14.53
N MET A 582 9.99 -56.22 -13.36
CA MET A 582 10.90 -55.99 -12.23
C MET A 582 11.01 -57.27 -11.39
N GLU A 583 12.19 -57.87 -11.36
CA GLU A 583 12.50 -58.96 -10.42
C GLU A 583 13.02 -58.40 -9.09
N ASN A 584 12.53 -58.94 -7.98
CA ASN A 584 13.06 -58.66 -6.65
C ASN A 584 14.48 -59.23 -6.46
N TYR A 585 15.32 -58.58 -5.68
CA TYR A 585 16.62 -59.09 -5.31
C TYR A 585 16.50 -60.49 -4.62
N LYS A 586 17.26 -61.45 -5.10
CA LYS A 586 17.17 -62.86 -4.64
C LYS A 586 17.75 -63.07 -3.25
N ALA A 587 18.66 -62.24 -2.81
CA ALA A 587 19.30 -62.34 -1.49
C ALA A 587 19.29 -60.99 -0.78
N ASN A 588 18.74 -60.95 0.43
CA ASN A 588 18.70 -59.77 1.29
C ASN A 588 19.39 -60.04 2.63
N LYS A 589 19.85 -59.03 3.33
CA LYS A 589 20.34 -59.07 4.70
C LYS A 589 19.61 -58.00 5.53
N ASP A 590 19.58 -58.18 6.86
CA ASP A 590 19.01 -57.21 7.79
C ASP A 590 19.81 -55.91 7.72
N SER A 591 19.09 -54.81 7.84
CA SER A 591 19.65 -53.45 7.80
C SER A 591 19.76 -52.85 9.23
N ASN A 592 20.79 -52.02 9.46
CA ASN A 592 20.91 -51.18 10.62
C ASN A 592 20.43 -49.75 10.41
N ILE A 593 19.71 -49.52 9.31
CA ILE A 593 19.08 -48.21 9.00
C ILE A 593 17.70 -48.24 9.66
N LEU A 594 17.39 -47.28 10.53
CA LEU A 594 16.18 -47.29 11.36
C LEU A 594 14.86 -47.36 10.60
N TRP A 595 14.84 -46.86 9.37
CA TRP A 595 13.64 -46.81 8.53
C TRP A 595 13.61 -47.90 7.43
N LEU A 596 14.57 -48.83 7.43
CA LEU A 596 14.68 -49.86 6.37
C LEU A 596 15.07 -51.19 6.98
N ASP A 597 14.16 -52.17 6.95
CA ASP A 597 14.35 -53.47 7.58
C ASP A 597 15.40 -54.32 6.89
N LYS A 598 15.43 -54.36 5.57
CA LYS A 598 16.31 -55.21 4.77
C LYS A 598 16.88 -54.46 3.56
N ILE A 599 18.10 -54.84 3.19
CA ILE A 599 18.78 -54.36 1.99
C ILE A 599 19.35 -55.54 1.21
N PRO A 600 19.57 -55.46 -0.10
CA PRO A 600 20.25 -56.48 -0.86
C PRO A 600 21.57 -56.88 -0.22
N SER A 601 21.89 -58.19 -0.20
CA SER A 601 23.01 -58.69 0.61
C SER A 601 24.35 -58.11 0.21
N HIS A 602 24.54 -57.67 -1.05
CA HIS A 602 25.77 -57.08 -1.61
C HIS A 602 25.81 -55.54 -1.45
N TRP A 603 24.72 -54.91 -1.01
CA TRP A 603 24.75 -53.50 -0.69
C TRP A 603 25.41 -53.28 0.70
N HIS A 604 25.92 -52.07 0.96
CA HIS A 604 26.39 -51.68 2.26
C HIS A 604 25.65 -50.45 2.79
N GLU A 605 25.87 -50.07 4.00
CA GLU A 605 25.26 -48.87 4.64
C GLU A 605 26.34 -47.85 4.85
N GLU A 606 26.03 -46.59 4.51
CA GLU A 606 26.98 -45.53 4.64
C GLU A 606 26.35 -44.26 5.23
N LYS A 607 27.07 -43.55 6.09
CA LYS A 607 26.60 -42.29 6.62
C LYS A 607 26.71 -41.19 5.56
N LEU A 608 25.75 -40.28 5.52
CA LEU A 608 25.68 -39.19 4.56
C LEU A 608 26.99 -38.35 4.53
N LYS A 609 27.60 -38.11 5.70
CA LYS A 609 28.88 -37.38 5.81
C LYS A 609 30.08 -38.02 5.12
N HIS A 610 30.03 -39.32 4.82
CA HIS A 610 31.13 -40.02 4.16
C HIS A 610 31.05 -39.99 2.63
N ILE A 611 29.86 -39.67 2.09
CA ILE A 611 29.56 -39.69 0.67
C ILE A 611 29.23 -38.30 0.13
N SER A 612 29.04 -37.34 0.99
CA SER A 612 28.72 -35.95 0.64
C SER A 612 29.39 -34.96 1.61
N THR A 613 29.46 -33.71 1.22
CA THR A 613 29.73 -32.58 2.12
C THR A 613 28.44 -31.85 2.44
N CYS A 614 28.49 -30.99 3.47
CA CYS A 614 27.35 -30.25 3.92
C CYS A 614 27.73 -28.78 4.20
N ASN A 615 27.08 -27.85 3.51
CA ASN A 615 27.26 -26.41 3.73
C ASN A 615 28.70 -25.91 3.48
N ASP A 616 29.34 -26.39 2.44
CA ASP A 616 30.76 -26.09 2.14
C ASP A 616 31.02 -24.64 1.79
N GLU A 617 30.07 -23.98 1.15
CA GLU A 617 30.23 -22.67 0.56
C GLU A 617 29.22 -21.68 1.10
N VAL A 618 29.73 -20.54 1.54
CA VAL A 618 28.93 -19.42 2.01
C VAL A 618 29.40 -18.13 1.37
N LEU A 619 28.51 -17.19 1.15
CA LEU A 619 28.87 -15.87 0.70
C LEU A 619 29.80 -15.20 1.74
N PRO A 620 30.97 -14.70 1.32
CA PRO A 620 31.86 -13.96 2.20
C PRO A 620 31.18 -12.75 2.85
N GLU A 621 31.63 -12.34 4.03
CA GLU A 621 31.08 -11.16 4.70
C GLU A 621 31.43 -9.86 3.98
N ASP A 622 32.52 -9.85 3.23
CA ASP A 622 33.01 -8.75 2.41
C ASP A 622 32.47 -8.75 0.97
N THR A 623 31.39 -9.53 0.70
CA THR A 623 30.68 -9.48 -0.58
C THR A 623 30.14 -8.06 -0.79
N PRO A 624 30.36 -7.44 -1.98
CA PRO A 624 29.88 -6.09 -2.25
C PRO A 624 28.35 -5.98 -2.10
N ASP A 625 27.88 -4.92 -1.47
CA ASP A 625 26.43 -4.67 -1.29
C ASP A 625 25.66 -4.62 -2.61
N SER A 626 26.33 -4.25 -3.71
CA SER A 626 25.76 -4.18 -5.05
C SER A 626 25.73 -5.52 -5.80
N GLU A 627 26.32 -6.59 -5.24
CA GLU A 627 26.35 -7.91 -5.88
C GLU A 627 24.93 -8.47 -5.99
N LEU A 628 24.55 -8.89 -7.20
CA LEU A 628 23.23 -9.48 -7.46
C LEU A 628 23.23 -10.94 -7.00
N ILE A 629 22.25 -11.31 -6.19
CA ILE A 629 22.06 -12.68 -5.70
C ILE A 629 20.64 -13.17 -6.01
N HIS A 630 20.52 -14.45 -6.41
CA HIS A 630 19.28 -15.17 -6.66
C HIS A 630 18.94 -15.97 -5.41
N TYR A 631 18.06 -15.42 -4.56
CA TYR A 631 17.79 -15.98 -3.24
C TYR A 631 16.57 -16.90 -3.22
N VAL A 632 16.73 -18.09 -2.61
CA VAL A 632 15.68 -19.08 -2.40
C VAL A 632 15.39 -19.23 -0.91
N GLU A 633 14.14 -19.05 -0.52
CA GLU A 633 13.66 -19.26 0.84
C GLU A 633 12.89 -20.61 0.98
N ILE A 634 12.59 -21.03 2.21
CA ILE A 634 11.89 -22.32 2.47
C ILE A 634 10.52 -22.36 1.78
N SER A 635 9.81 -21.25 1.71
CA SER A 635 8.52 -21.12 1.03
C SER A 635 8.57 -21.38 -0.47
N ASP A 636 9.76 -21.23 -1.07
CA ASP A 636 9.95 -21.40 -2.51
C ASP A 636 10.28 -22.85 -2.91
N VAL A 637 10.31 -23.76 -1.94
CA VAL A 637 10.74 -25.16 -2.15
C VAL A 637 9.70 -26.13 -1.59
N ASP A 638 9.37 -27.14 -2.35
CA ASP A 638 8.64 -28.33 -1.88
C ASP A 638 9.18 -29.63 -2.52
N SER A 639 8.78 -30.78 -1.94
CA SER A 639 9.28 -32.09 -2.38
C SER A 639 8.74 -32.55 -3.73
N VAL A 640 7.68 -31.95 -4.24
CA VAL A 640 7.02 -32.33 -5.51
C VAL A 640 7.52 -31.47 -6.66
N SER A 641 7.43 -30.14 -6.49
CA SER A 641 7.78 -29.19 -7.55
C SER A 641 9.26 -28.76 -7.50
N GLY A 642 9.97 -29.11 -6.43
CA GLY A 642 11.34 -28.67 -6.21
C GLY A 642 11.44 -27.18 -5.89
N ILE A 643 12.41 -26.46 -6.48
CA ILE A 643 12.53 -25.00 -6.37
C ILE A 643 11.54 -24.36 -7.34
N LYS A 644 10.53 -23.68 -6.79
CA LYS A 644 9.45 -23.04 -7.57
C LYS A 644 9.83 -21.67 -8.09
N ASN A 645 10.57 -20.93 -7.27
CA ASN A 645 10.91 -19.54 -7.55
C ASN A 645 12.18 -19.12 -6.80
N HIS A 646 12.78 -18.02 -7.21
CA HIS A 646 13.80 -17.31 -6.47
C HIS A 646 13.50 -15.80 -6.52
N THR A 647 14.04 -15.05 -5.60
CA THR A 647 13.89 -13.59 -5.56
C THR A 647 15.26 -12.96 -5.75
N ASP A 648 15.35 -12.01 -6.66
CA ASP A 648 16.57 -11.27 -6.93
C ASP A 648 16.76 -10.15 -5.90
N TYR A 649 17.94 -10.11 -5.29
CA TYR A 649 18.35 -9.07 -4.35
C TYR A 649 19.74 -8.58 -4.69
N THR A 650 20.05 -7.34 -4.33
CA THR A 650 21.44 -6.96 -4.08
C THR A 650 21.85 -7.54 -2.72
N PHE A 651 23.11 -7.86 -2.53
CA PHE A 651 23.60 -8.48 -1.30
C PHE A 651 23.27 -7.61 -0.05
N GLY A 652 23.38 -6.28 -0.19
CA GLY A 652 23.04 -5.34 0.87
C GLY A 652 21.56 -5.33 1.28
N ASP A 653 20.65 -5.61 0.33
CA ASP A 653 19.20 -5.64 0.57
C ASP A 653 18.67 -7.04 0.92
N ALA A 654 19.50 -8.07 0.76
CA ALA A 654 19.10 -9.45 0.98
C ALA A 654 18.87 -9.76 2.47
N PRO A 655 17.96 -10.69 2.79
CA PRO A 655 17.84 -11.18 4.16
C PRO A 655 19.17 -11.69 4.71
N SER A 656 19.48 -11.40 5.97
CA SER A 656 20.74 -11.80 6.64
C SER A 656 21.06 -13.31 6.58
N ARG A 657 20.03 -14.13 6.27
CA ARG A 657 20.16 -15.58 6.08
C ARG A 657 20.42 -16.00 4.64
N ALA A 658 20.47 -15.11 3.67
CA ALA A 658 20.85 -15.39 2.29
C ALA A 658 22.37 -15.57 2.20
N ARG A 659 22.86 -16.78 2.55
CA ARG A 659 24.30 -16.97 2.72
C ARG A 659 24.86 -18.22 2.03
N ARG A 660 24.09 -19.30 1.87
CA ARG A 660 24.62 -20.56 1.38
C ARG A 660 24.61 -20.61 -0.13
N ILE A 661 25.78 -20.81 -0.72
CA ILE A 661 25.97 -20.94 -2.17
C ILE A 661 25.66 -22.38 -2.56
N THR A 662 24.86 -22.55 -3.60
CA THR A 662 24.57 -23.86 -4.18
C THR A 662 25.20 -24.04 -5.55
N ARG A 663 25.44 -25.28 -5.92
CA ARG A 663 25.88 -25.70 -7.25
C ARG A 663 24.86 -26.67 -7.85
N LYS A 664 24.90 -26.79 -9.17
CA LYS A 664 24.08 -27.75 -9.89
C LYS A 664 24.27 -29.17 -9.32
N ASN A 665 23.19 -29.87 -9.10
CA ASN A 665 23.09 -31.19 -8.49
C ASN A 665 23.33 -31.25 -6.96
N ASP A 666 23.52 -30.14 -6.29
CA ASP A 666 23.38 -30.11 -4.83
C ASP A 666 21.93 -30.43 -4.42
N VAL A 667 21.76 -31.01 -3.27
CA VAL A 667 20.41 -31.22 -2.68
C VAL A 667 20.26 -30.28 -1.50
N ILE A 668 19.23 -29.45 -1.52
CA ILE A 668 18.88 -28.57 -0.40
C ILE A 668 17.76 -29.19 0.44
N ILE A 669 17.95 -29.26 1.75
CA ILE A 669 16.98 -29.83 2.70
C ILE A 669 16.72 -28.79 3.80
N SER A 670 15.46 -28.43 4.03
CA SER A 670 15.13 -27.55 5.14
C SER A 670 15.44 -28.19 6.48
N THR A 671 16.25 -27.48 7.30
CA THR A 671 16.61 -27.88 8.65
C THR A 671 15.67 -27.34 9.72
N VAL A 672 14.68 -26.53 9.35
CA VAL A 672 13.66 -25.92 10.21
C VAL A 672 12.28 -26.21 9.64
N ARG A 673 11.30 -26.54 10.51
CA ARG A 673 9.97 -26.99 10.09
C ARG A 673 10.05 -28.21 9.16
N THR A 674 10.84 -29.19 9.54
CA THR A 674 11.16 -30.38 8.74
C THR A 674 9.93 -31.14 8.25
N TYR A 675 8.80 -31.03 8.97
CA TYR A 675 7.52 -31.62 8.57
C TYR A 675 6.96 -31.06 7.25
N LEU A 676 7.43 -29.88 6.78
CA LEU A 676 7.05 -29.31 5.48
C LEU A 676 7.74 -30.02 4.31
N LYS A 677 8.72 -30.90 4.59
CA LYS A 677 9.48 -31.64 3.59
C LYS A 677 10.00 -30.74 2.45
N ALA A 678 10.46 -29.52 2.78
CA ALA A 678 11.05 -28.63 1.79
C ALA A 678 12.43 -29.13 1.39
N ILE A 679 12.48 -29.90 0.30
CA ILE A 679 13.67 -30.51 -0.29
C ILE A 679 13.64 -30.36 -1.80
N ALA A 680 14.78 -30.09 -2.40
CA ALA A 680 14.93 -30.00 -3.86
C ALA A 680 16.35 -30.28 -4.34
N THR A 681 16.48 -30.75 -5.58
CA THR A 681 17.75 -30.78 -6.29
C THR A 681 17.95 -29.46 -7.02
N VAL A 682 19.13 -28.87 -6.87
CA VAL A 682 19.51 -27.61 -7.53
C VAL A 682 19.80 -27.87 -9.02
N LYS A 683 19.11 -27.15 -9.90
CA LYS A 683 19.19 -27.34 -11.37
C LYS A 683 20.25 -26.46 -12.03
N GLU A 684 20.67 -25.38 -11.38
CA GLU A 684 21.63 -24.38 -11.91
C GLU A 684 22.62 -23.93 -10.84
N ASP A 685 23.75 -23.41 -11.26
CA ASP A 685 24.77 -22.90 -10.35
C ASP A 685 24.43 -21.51 -9.83
N GLY A 686 24.89 -21.18 -8.61
CA GLY A 686 24.89 -19.82 -8.11
C GLY A 686 23.62 -19.35 -7.41
N LEU A 687 22.64 -20.24 -7.19
CA LEU A 687 21.52 -19.89 -6.31
C LEU A 687 22.02 -19.76 -4.86
N ILE A 688 21.53 -18.74 -4.17
CA ILE A 688 21.82 -18.50 -2.76
C ILE A 688 20.61 -18.94 -1.94
N VAL A 689 20.82 -19.90 -1.04
CA VAL A 689 19.72 -20.38 -0.21
C VAL A 689 19.85 -19.90 1.24
N SER A 690 18.73 -19.89 1.94
CA SER A 690 18.67 -19.54 3.35
C SER A 690 19.57 -20.43 4.20
N THR A 691 20.21 -19.88 5.24
CA THR A 691 20.94 -20.66 6.26
C THR A 691 20.07 -21.71 6.95
N ARG A 692 18.76 -21.71 6.73
CA ARG A 692 17.82 -22.73 7.22
C ARG A 692 17.75 -23.98 6.33
N PHE A 693 18.44 -24.01 5.22
CA PHE A 693 18.65 -25.23 4.44
C PHE A 693 20.01 -25.84 4.78
N ALA A 694 20.10 -27.16 4.80
CA ALA A 694 21.34 -27.88 4.61
C ALA A 694 21.59 -28.05 3.10
N VAL A 695 22.74 -27.68 2.61
CA VAL A 695 23.18 -27.90 1.24
C VAL A 695 24.06 -29.14 1.24
N ILE A 696 23.56 -30.22 0.66
CA ILE A 696 24.24 -31.51 0.58
C ILE A 696 24.86 -31.65 -0.80
N ARG A 697 26.18 -31.75 -0.85
CA ARG A 697 26.96 -31.87 -2.09
C ARG A 697 27.55 -33.28 -2.23
N PRO A 698 27.16 -34.04 -3.24
CA PRO A 698 27.69 -35.39 -3.46
C PRO A 698 29.20 -35.36 -3.78
N THR A 699 29.95 -36.29 -3.14
CA THR A 699 31.40 -36.42 -3.39
C THR A 699 31.84 -37.81 -3.85
N LYS A 700 31.30 -38.86 -3.21
CA LYS A 700 31.66 -40.26 -3.46
C LYS A 700 30.49 -41.15 -3.88
N VAL A 701 29.39 -40.55 -4.25
CA VAL A 701 28.13 -41.19 -4.65
C VAL A 701 27.68 -40.60 -5.97
N ASN A 702 26.91 -41.38 -6.76
CA ASN A 702 26.25 -40.83 -7.95
C ASN A 702 25.31 -39.69 -7.52
N GLN A 703 25.40 -38.54 -8.17
CA GLN A 703 24.67 -37.32 -7.81
C GLN A 703 23.15 -37.51 -7.84
N LYS A 704 22.63 -38.13 -8.90
CA LYS A 704 21.21 -38.36 -9.07
C LYS A 704 20.68 -39.44 -8.12
N PHE A 705 21.44 -40.50 -7.93
CA PHE A 705 21.11 -41.53 -6.92
C PHE A 705 20.97 -40.93 -5.53
N LEU A 706 21.91 -40.06 -5.12
CA LEU A 706 21.82 -39.36 -3.84
C LEU A 706 20.58 -38.49 -3.79
N ALA A 707 20.29 -37.72 -4.83
CA ALA A 707 19.11 -36.87 -4.86
C ALA A 707 17.82 -37.65 -4.64
N TYR A 708 17.64 -38.80 -5.34
CA TYR A 708 16.48 -39.69 -5.15
C TYR A 708 16.48 -40.35 -3.76
N SER A 709 17.63 -40.74 -3.26
CA SER A 709 17.73 -41.33 -1.90
C SER A 709 17.30 -40.33 -0.81
N LEU A 710 17.59 -39.05 -0.96
CA LEU A 710 17.20 -38.01 -0.02
C LEU A 710 15.74 -37.56 -0.20
N LEU A 711 15.15 -37.75 -1.38
CA LEU A 711 13.73 -37.50 -1.65
C LEU A 711 12.82 -38.65 -1.11
N ASN A 712 13.41 -39.79 -0.68
CA ASN A 712 12.64 -40.87 -0.12
C ASN A 712 11.85 -40.45 1.14
N ASP A 713 10.58 -40.77 1.19
CA ASP A 713 9.68 -40.42 2.29
C ASP A 713 10.11 -40.98 3.65
N ASP A 714 10.68 -42.17 3.68
CA ASP A 714 11.14 -42.79 4.93
C ASP A 714 12.42 -42.13 5.44
N PHE A 715 13.35 -41.75 4.55
CA PHE A 715 14.49 -40.90 4.89
C PHE A 715 14.03 -39.56 5.48
N LEU A 716 13.06 -38.89 4.82
CA LEU A 716 12.48 -37.63 5.34
C LEU A 716 11.76 -37.87 6.68
N GLY A 717 11.15 -39.02 6.87
CA GLY A 717 10.58 -39.46 8.15
C GLY A 717 11.63 -39.55 9.26
N GLU A 718 12.83 -40.06 8.97
CA GLU A 718 13.94 -40.06 9.94
C GLU A 718 14.43 -38.64 10.24
N VAL A 719 14.55 -37.80 9.24
CA VAL A 719 14.89 -36.37 9.45
C VAL A 719 13.89 -35.68 10.39
N ILE A 720 12.58 -35.94 10.18
CA ILE A 720 11.53 -35.37 11.05
C ILE A 720 11.63 -35.97 12.46
N SER A 721 11.86 -37.27 12.59
CA SER A 721 11.95 -37.96 13.91
C SER A 721 13.13 -37.46 14.76
N LYS A 722 14.22 -37.04 14.12
CA LYS A 722 15.41 -36.48 14.78
C LYS A 722 15.30 -34.97 15.05
N SER A 723 14.23 -34.32 14.57
CA SER A 723 14.01 -32.89 14.78
C SER A 723 13.57 -32.58 16.21
N VAL A 724 14.10 -31.52 16.80
CA VAL A 724 13.83 -31.11 18.18
C VAL A 724 13.02 -29.80 18.15
N GLY A 725 12.03 -29.66 19.02
CA GLY A 725 11.17 -28.48 19.18
C GLY A 725 9.71 -28.77 18.87
N VAL A 726 8.79 -28.06 19.56
CA VAL A 726 7.34 -28.31 19.45
C VAL A 726 6.71 -27.44 18.35
N SER A 727 6.97 -26.13 18.34
CA SER A 727 6.34 -25.20 17.37
C SER A 727 7.13 -25.07 16.08
N TYR A 728 8.44 -25.22 16.14
CA TYR A 728 9.38 -25.11 15.00
C TYR A 728 10.41 -26.24 15.08
N PRO A 729 10.02 -27.50 14.82
CA PRO A 729 10.96 -28.61 14.88
C PRO A 729 12.12 -28.35 13.90
N ALA A 730 13.33 -28.56 14.40
CA ALA A 730 14.56 -28.33 13.64
C ALA A 730 15.56 -29.44 13.89
N ILE A 731 16.36 -29.77 12.86
CA ILE A 731 17.49 -30.70 12.94
C ILE A 731 18.78 -29.91 12.70
N ASN A 732 19.83 -30.24 13.43
CA ASN A 732 21.16 -29.71 13.16
C ASN A 732 21.76 -30.36 11.89
N SER A 733 22.55 -29.62 11.13
CA SER A 733 23.25 -30.17 9.96
C SER A 733 24.17 -31.32 10.35
N THR A 734 24.76 -31.29 11.53
CA THR A 734 25.60 -32.38 12.07
C THR A 734 24.81 -33.67 12.32
N ASP A 735 23.58 -33.57 12.81
CA ASP A 735 22.72 -34.73 13.06
C ASP A 735 22.15 -35.29 11.76
N LEU A 736 21.84 -34.41 10.80
CA LEU A 736 21.39 -34.79 9.47
C LEU A 736 22.41 -35.63 8.72
N ILE A 737 23.68 -35.23 8.72
CA ILE A 737 24.72 -35.97 8.01
C ILE A 737 25.17 -37.30 8.67
N GLU A 738 24.73 -37.57 9.90
CA GLU A 738 24.91 -38.85 10.58
C GLU A 738 23.86 -39.90 10.18
N ILE A 739 22.82 -39.52 9.44
CA ILE A 739 21.82 -40.48 8.94
C ILE A 739 22.47 -41.39 7.92
N LYS A 740 22.17 -42.69 8.03
CA LYS A 740 22.66 -43.72 7.14
C LYS A 740 21.75 -43.88 5.91
N LEU A 741 22.35 -44.18 4.78
CA LEU A 741 21.69 -44.55 3.50
C LEU A 741 22.14 -45.93 3.06
N PRO A 742 21.28 -46.70 2.34
CA PRO A 742 21.68 -47.91 1.65
C PRO A 742 22.49 -47.52 0.42
N MET A 743 23.63 -48.24 0.21
CA MET A 743 24.58 -47.90 -0.82
C MET A 743 24.82 -49.08 -1.74
N PRO A 744 24.24 -49.05 -2.97
CA PRO A 744 24.55 -50.01 -4.01
C PRO A 744 25.98 -49.84 -4.57
N PRO A 745 26.52 -50.85 -5.30
CA PRO A 745 27.66 -50.65 -6.18
C PRO A 745 27.43 -49.50 -7.19
N LYS A 746 28.51 -48.90 -7.67
CA LYS A 746 28.45 -47.66 -8.47
C LYS A 746 27.64 -47.84 -9.77
N GLU A 747 27.78 -49.00 -10.40
CA GLU A 747 27.05 -49.38 -11.61
C GLU A 747 25.53 -49.49 -11.33
N GLU A 748 25.14 -50.00 -10.15
CA GLU A 748 23.73 -50.06 -9.77
C GLU A 748 23.18 -48.66 -9.40
N GLN A 749 24.00 -47.78 -8.77
CA GLN A 749 23.60 -46.40 -8.53
C GLN A 749 23.25 -45.68 -9.84
N GLU A 750 24.06 -45.90 -10.89
CA GLU A 750 23.84 -45.31 -12.21
C GLU A 750 22.58 -45.90 -12.89
N ALA A 751 22.35 -47.19 -12.74
CA ALA A 751 21.18 -47.86 -13.30
C ALA A 751 19.89 -47.40 -12.60
N ILE A 752 19.88 -47.35 -11.25
CA ILE A 752 18.75 -46.87 -10.45
C ILE A 752 18.45 -45.40 -10.79
N ALA A 753 19.47 -44.55 -10.82
CA ALA A 753 19.32 -43.15 -11.15
C ALA A 753 18.74 -42.93 -12.54
N SER A 754 19.23 -43.66 -13.54
CA SER A 754 18.75 -43.57 -14.92
C SER A 754 17.31 -44.08 -15.07
N TYR A 755 16.97 -45.16 -14.38
CA TYR A 755 15.62 -45.68 -14.35
C TYR A 755 14.63 -44.66 -13.77
N LEU A 756 14.98 -44.10 -12.60
CA LEU A 756 14.15 -43.09 -11.92
C LEU A 756 14.03 -41.80 -12.74
N ASP A 757 15.09 -41.32 -13.37
CA ASP A 757 15.05 -40.14 -14.25
C ASP A 757 14.01 -40.33 -15.37
N ILE A 758 13.98 -41.50 -15.99
CA ILE A 758 13.02 -41.79 -17.08
C ILE A 758 11.60 -41.89 -16.53
N LYS A 759 11.39 -42.68 -15.46
CA LYS A 759 10.03 -42.94 -14.92
C LYS A 759 9.44 -41.72 -14.24
N VAL A 760 10.23 -41.03 -13.38
CA VAL A 760 9.78 -39.79 -12.73
C VAL A 760 9.50 -38.72 -13.79
N GLY A 761 10.38 -38.57 -14.80
CA GLY A 761 10.14 -37.58 -15.85
C GLY A 761 8.88 -37.88 -16.71
N GLN A 762 8.55 -39.16 -16.91
CA GLN A 762 7.29 -39.56 -17.58
C GLN A 762 6.08 -39.24 -16.69
N ILE A 763 6.18 -39.50 -15.38
CA ILE A 763 5.11 -39.21 -14.40
C ILE A 763 4.90 -37.69 -14.31
N ASP A 764 5.96 -36.89 -14.15
CA ASP A 764 5.87 -35.43 -14.06
C ASP A 764 5.23 -34.83 -15.33
N SER A 765 5.63 -35.33 -16.53
CA SER A 765 5.02 -34.93 -17.80
C SER A 765 3.54 -35.31 -17.91
N ALA A 766 3.14 -36.43 -17.33
CA ALA A 766 1.73 -36.86 -17.28
C ALA A 766 0.94 -35.93 -16.33
N ILE A 767 1.48 -35.61 -15.17
CA ILE A 767 0.87 -34.70 -14.19
C ILE A 767 0.64 -33.34 -14.84
N GLU A 768 1.67 -32.75 -15.46
CA GLU A 768 1.56 -31.44 -16.11
C GLU A 768 0.45 -31.42 -17.18
N LYS A 769 0.38 -32.44 -18.02
CA LYS A 769 -0.68 -32.56 -19.05
C LYS A 769 -2.07 -32.74 -18.45
N MET A 770 -2.19 -33.48 -17.33
CA MET A 770 -3.45 -33.63 -16.60
C MET A 770 -3.91 -32.33 -15.99
N GLU A 771 -3.01 -31.53 -15.40
CA GLU A 771 -3.32 -30.20 -14.85
C GLU A 771 -3.80 -29.23 -15.93
N GLN A 772 -3.13 -29.22 -17.08
CA GLN A 772 -3.56 -28.43 -18.24
C GLN A 772 -4.91 -28.91 -18.80
N ALA A 773 -5.19 -30.21 -18.81
CA ALA A 773 -6.47 -30.75 -19.23
C ALA A 773 -7.59 -30.38 -18.26
N LEU A 774 -7.31 -30.38 -16.96
CA LEU A 774 -8.24 -29.97 -15.93
C LEU A 774 -8.63 -28.47 -16.08
N GLU A 775 -7.68 -27.59 -16.38
CA GLU A 775 -7.95 -26.17 -16.63
C GLU A 775 -8.81 -25.97 -17.88
N ASN A 776 -8.53 -26.69 -18.95
CA ASN A 776 -9.36 -26.65 -20.16
C ASN A 776 -10.79 -27.16 -19.90
N LEU A 777 -10.97 -28.20 -19.06
CA LEU A 777 -12.30 -28.70 -18.67
C LEU A 777 -13.08 -27.69 -17.85
N LYS A 778 -12.43 -26.92 -16.95
CA LYS A 778 -13.05 -25.82 -16.22
C LYS A 778 -13.53 -24.71 -17.15
N SER A 779 -12.68 -24.32 -18.11
CA SER A 779 -13.01 -23.34 -19.14
C SER A 779 -14.17 -23.83 -20.03
N TYR A 780 -14.14 -25.10 -20.47
CA TYR A 780 -15.22 -25.69 -21.23
C TYR A 780 -16.55 -25.70 -20.48
N LYS A 781 -16.53 -26.09 -19.19
CA LYS A 781 -17.71 -26.06 -18.33
C LYS A 781 -18.31 -24.64 -18.25
N SER A 782 -17.48 -23.63 -18.07
CA SER A 782 -17.92 -22.23 -18.01
C SER A 782 -18.53 -21.76 -19.33
N ALA A 783 -17.85 -22.04 -20.44
CA ALA A 783 -18.32 -21.69 -21.78
C ALA A 783 -19.63 -22.43 -22.13
N LEU A 784 -19.73 -23.74 -21.82
CA LEU A 784 -20.95 -24.52 -22.06
C LEU A 784 -22.14 -23.95 -21.28
N ILE A 785 -21.97 -23.59 -20.01
CA ILE A 785 -23.02 -22.94 -19.20
C ILE A 785 -23.45 -21.64 -19.87
N THR A 786 -22.48 -20.82 -20.26
CA THR A 786 -22.75 -19.53 -20.89
C THR A 786 -23.54 -19.68 -22.18
N GLU A 787 -23.10 -20.58 -23.08
CA GLU A 787 -23.79 -20.76 -24.36
C GLU A 787 -25.19 -21.37 -24.23
N ALA A 788 -25.37 -22.29 -23.27
CA ALA A 788 -26.68 -22.90 -23.02
C ALA A 788 -27.67 -21.85 -22.43
N VAL A 789 -27.28 -21.08 -21.42
CA VAL A 789 -28.17 -20.14 -20.76
C VAL A 789 -28.42 -18.85 -21.56
N THR A 790 -27.51 -18.50 -22.48
CA THR A 790 -27.69 -17.37 -23.39
C THR A 790 -28.41 -17.71 -24.69
N GLY A 791 -28.83 -18.95 -24.87
CA GLY A 791 -29.58 -19.36 -26.05
C GLY A 791 -28.73 -19.53 -27.32
N LYS A 792 -27.40 -19.58 -27.21
CA LYS A 792 -26.51 -19.87 -28.35
C LYS A 792 -26.59 -21.34 -28.79
N ILE A 793 -26.95 -22.22 -27.85
CA ILE A 793 -27.23 -23.64 -28.13
C ILE A 793 -28.73 -23.88 -28.09
N ASP A 794 -29.29 -24.44 -29.16
CA ASP A 794 -30.70 -24.87 -29.21
C ASP A 794 -30.87 -26.22 -28.47
N LEU A 795 -31.52 -26.18 -27.31
CA LEU A 795 -31.73 -27.35 -26.47
C LEU A 795 -33.21 -27.83 -26.47
N ARG A 796 -34.08 -27.29 -27.35
CA ARG A 796 -35.49 -27.65 -27.40
C ARG A 796 -35.77 -29.12 -27.60
N ASP A 797 -34.96 -29.81 -28.39
CA ASP A 797 -35.07 -31.23 -28.68
C ASP A 797 -34.08 -32.10 -27.88
N TRP A 798 -33.34 -31.52 -26.96
CA TRP A 798 -32.35 -32.24 -26.19
C TRP A 798 -33.01 -33.18 -25.17
N LYS A 799 -32.57 -34.41 -25.14
CA LYS A 799 -32.97 -35.40 -24.12
C LYS A 799 -31.71 -36.05 -23.52
N PRO A 800 -31.68 -36.31 -22.19
CA PRO A 800 -30.59 -37.05 -21.59
C PRO A 800 -30.47 -38.44 -22.27
N LYS A 801 -29.25 -38.82 -22.62
CA LYS A 801 -28.97 -40.22 -23.04
C LYS A 801 -29.17 -41.09 -21.80
N GLU A 802 -30.00 -42.15 -21.96
CA GLU A 802 -30.09 -43.15 -20.91
C GLU A 802 -28.72 -43.75 -20.71
N GLU A 803 -28.15 -43.59 -19.50
CA GLU A 803 -26.94 -44.32 -19.11
C GLU A 803 -27.31 -45.83 -19.12
N LYS A 804 -26.74 -46.58 -20.04
CA LYS A 804 -26.69 -48.03 -19.91
C LYS A 804 -25.72 -48.31 -18.75
N VAL A 805 -26.28 -48.60 -17.55
CA VAL A 805 -25.59 -49.14 -16.39
C VAL A 805 -24.90 -50.45 -16.72
#